data_d64e0ab21d1a1e0394926fb10c2bf3d6
#
_entry.id   d64e0ab21d1a1e0394926fb10c2bf3d6
#
_cell.length_a   1.000
_cell.length_b   1.000
_cell.length_c   1.000
_cell.angle_alpha   90.00
_cell.angle_beta   90.00
_cell.angle_gamma   90.00
#
_symmetry.space_group_name_H-M   'P 1'
#
loop_
_entity.id
_entity.type
_entity.pdbx_description
1 polymer ?
#
loop_
_entity_poly.entity_id
_entity_poly.type
_entity_poly.pdbx_seq_one_letter_code
_entity_poly.pdbx_strand_id
1 'polypeptide(L)'
;VKRVHASILVVVLVVGAAALVLHAAAQNVTGERPERLRPASCPPFHLLDEDGRIINPVADPDVHIPYSPRRTCGACHDYSRITQGYHFQMGANVMADNFGAPERPWDLSDGMVGRFDHLYIRQFAKKELSGPRDFDLTAYDWVHECGVCHPGGGIMERDRDGHRYDVRQQTDTELAELLDGDYYGARWDESGVVEADCLVCHLPEGYYDYGIRVEQIRKLNYRYAATAAALLAGVAGSVSEGDTPLVVYNTRFFNVDGKVKLPIQRPTDRGCLHCHDEGFIKTRGVSFQDHYNEDLHSERGIRCTDCHPGDIDHDFAKGDSRELTLRDDLDGTMRDCEQCHVEGFLNAPKMVHRGLPEFHLSTVACTACHVAPVQLVPVGAVDIATGRILNLPAVPGAEKFGAVAESAPAYEIDEDGLIYPYNNVLPAWWGHKDGTIIYPLYLKEIEPAYTAILQSIYEAEYPADEAAEPVEDAEEGIPADIMEEIVAGFDDNGDGQPEMNTEEEIRTMLAALKTVAGRFDPIEPVYVKGNKVYELDAGGQVSSTSHPVAEPLHWALNHNVAARDKALGYNGCTDCHSSDSRFFFGAATVDPFGPDGQPITAAMHELLGYSQASLLLSAWREGMLKPATPWIVLAVVVIALLHFSLFGVRNGNPQYIPNVVRFRVHERVIHLVLMLSMVFLVITGFIFFFSEHDPLGPWARETHSIVGFVASGAVILMFLFWIRDMAFTSGDARWIRGLGGYFGGEEHLPAGKYNAGQKIFFWIAVLMGIVLAVTGIVMYLYRGTHNAMLPYLYTLHDIAALVMLVTLIGHIYLAVLVNPHSMRSLFGGKVSAIWAKKHHPDWQPPA
;
A
#
# COMPACT_ATOMS: atom_id res chain seq x y z
N VAL A 1 -27.29 25.17 -48.32
CA VAL A 1 -25.95 24.62 -48.34
C VAL A 1 -24.94 25.60 -47.76
N LYS A 2 -24.83 26.86 -48.17
CA LYS A 2 -23.81 27.83 -47.67
C LYS A 2 -23.94 28.17 -46.16
N ARG A 3 -25.15 28.11 -45.54
CA ARG A 3 -25.35 28.37 -44.10
C ARG A 3 -25.00 27.18 -43.19
N VAL A 4 -25.06 25.94 -43.72
CA VAL A 4 -24.69 24.73 -42.96
C VAL A 4 -23.17 24.61 -42.84
N HIS A 5 -22.42 24.98 -43.89
CA HIS A 5 -20.95 25.01 -43.87
C HIS A 5 -20.39 26.05 -42.89
N ALA A 6 -21.07 27.20 -42.73
CA ALA A 6 -20.67 28.23 -41.76
C ALA A 6 -20.85 27.75 -40.31
N SER A 7 -21.92 27.00 -40.02
CA SER A 7 -22.17 26.48 -38.65
C SER A 7 -21.21 25.34 -38.26
N ILE A 8 -20.84 24.47 -39.19
CA ILE A 8 -19.84 23.41 -38.96
C ILE A 8 -18.46 24.03 -38.74
N LEU A 9 -18.11 25.05 -39.50
CA LEU A 9 -16.82 25.75 -39.36
C LEU A 9 -16.70 26.46 -37.98
N VAL A 10 -17.80 27.05 -37.47
CA VAL A 10 -17.82 27.68 -36.14
C VAL A 10 -17.67 26.65 -35.02
N VAL A 11 -18.28 25.47 -35.15
CA VAL A 11 -18.14 24.39 -34.15
C VAL A 11 -16.72 23.84 -34.16
N VAL A 12 -16.10 23.64 -35.30
CA VAL A 12 -14.70 23.19 -35.42
C VAL A 12 -13.73 24.25 -34.89
N LEU A 13 -13.98 25.53 -35.11
CA LEU A 13 -13.14 26.61 -34.60
C LEU A 13 -13.27 26.78 -33.07
N VAL A 14 -14.45 26.59 -32.51
CA VAL A 14 -14.67 26.66 -31.06
C VAL A 14 -14.01 25.47 -30.35
N VAL A 15 -14.09 24.28 -30.93
CA VAL A 15 -13.42 23.07 -30.39
C VAL A 15 -11.91 23.18 -30.51
N GLY A 16 -11.40 23.71 -31.61
CA GLY A 16 -9.96 23.96 -31.86
C GLY A 16 -9.39 25.05 -30.93
N ALA A 17 -10.13 26.11 -30.67
CA ALA A 17 -9.71 27.17 -29.72
C ALA A 17 -9.70 26.68 -28.26
N ALA A 18 -10.66 25.83 -27.86
CA ALA A 18 -10.67 25.23 -26.54
C ALA A 18 -9.48 24.29 -26.31
N ALA A 19 -9.08 23.52 -27.33
CA ALA A 19 -7.90 22.65 -27.25
C ALA A 19 -6.58 23.42 -27.15
N LEU A 20 -6.48 24.59 -27.79
CA LEU A 20 -5.28 25.44 -27.75
C LEU A 20 -5.11 26.16 -26.38
N VAL A 21 -6.21 26.57 -25.74
CA VAL A 21 -6.17 27.20 -24.40
C VAL A 21 -5.78 26.16 -23.33
N LEU A 22 -6.18 24.90 -23.50
CA LEU A 22 -5.81 23.81 -22.57
C LEU A 22 -4.32 23.42 -22.69
N HIS A 23 -3.73 23.57 -23.89
CA HIS A 23 -2.30 23.27 -24.07
C HIS A 23 -1.36 24.36 -23.53
N ALA A 24 -1.81 25.61 -23.48
CA ALA A 24 -1.02 26.74 -22.96
C ALA A 24 -1.00 26.83 -21.42
N ALA A 25 -1.95 26.17 -20.73
CA ALA A 25 -2.00 26.17 -19.25
C ALA A 25 -1.08 25.13 -18.60
N ALA A 26 -0.46 24.25 -19.37
CA ALA A 26 0.37 23.16 -18.86
C ALA A 26 1.87 23.49 -18.73
N GLN A 27 2.30 24.69 -19.07
CA GLN A 27 3.72 25.10 -18.94
C GLN A 27 3.85 26.24 -17.96
N ASN A 28 4.64 26.03 -16.95
CA ASN A 28 5.26 26.92 -15.96
C ASN A 28 4.80 26.74 -14.50
N VAL A 29 5.45 25.78 -13.84
CA VAL A 29 5.79 25.93 -12.42
C VAL A 29 7.26 25.49 -12.25
N THR A 30 8.17 26.39 -12.47
CA THR A 30 9.54 26.29 -11.95
C THR A 30 9.56 27.04 -10.61
N GLY A 31 9.33 26.33 -9.51
CA GLY A 31 9.52 26.86 -8.17
C GLY A 31 11.02 26.95 -7.86
N GLU A 32 11.52 28.14 -7.57
CA GLU A 32 12.85 28.33 -6.99
C GLU A 32 12.90 27.65 -5.61
N ARG A 33 13.94 26.83 -5.39
CA ARG A 33 14.21 26.20 -4.09
C ARG A 33 14.46 27.27 -3.03
N PRO A 34 13.89 27.17 -1.81
CA PRO A 34 14.32 28.00 -0.70
C PRO A 34 15.82 27.77 -0.47
N GLU A 35 16.57 28.88 -0.36
CA GLU A 35 18.01 28.85 -0.08
C GLU A 35 18.23 28.17 1.27
N ARG A 36 18.71 26.92 1.26
CA ARG A 36 19.00 26.18 2.49
C ARG A 36 20.14 26.91 3.21
N LEU A 37 19.91 27.34 4.43
CA LEU A 37 20.95 27.90 5.30
C LEU A 37 22.16 26.94 5.31
N ARG A 38 23.33 27.44 4.92
CA ARG A 38 24.55 26.64 4.99
C ARG A 38 24.75 26.18 6.43
N PRO A 39 24.94 24.88 6.69
CA PRO A 39 25.19 24.43 8.05
C PRO A 39 26.44 25.08 8.59
N ALA A 40 26.39 25.53 9.85
CA ALA A 40 27.60 26.02 10.54
C ALA A 40 28.60 24.84 10.55
N SER A 41 29.78 25.04 9.96
CA SER A 41 30.85 24.05 10.00
C SER A 41 31.44 23.99 11.40
N CYS A 42 31.66 22.76 11.92
CA CYS A 42 32.39 22.56 13.16
C CYS A 42 33.82 23.14 13.01
N PRO A 43 34.29 24.00 13.95
CA PRO A 43 35.64 24.49 13.88
C PRO A 43 36.67 23.36 14.16
N PRO A 44 37.95 23.52 13.79
CA PRO A 44 38.99 22.54 14.16
C PRO A 44 39.08 22.35 15.67
N PHE A 45 39.08 21.13 16.15
CA PHE A 45 39.06 20.75 17.57
C PHE A 45 40.13 19.72 17.90
N HIS A 46 40.45 19.55 19.19
CA HIS A 46 41.31 18.50 19.67
C HIS A 46 40.49 17.24 19.93
N LEU A 47 41.03 16.09 19.56
CA LEU A 47 40.52 14.79 20.04
C LEU A 47 40.94 14.65 21.51
N LEU A 48 40.05 14.12 22.32
CA LEU A 48 40.27 13.82 23.73
C LEU A 48 40.12 12.34 23.99
N ASP A 49 40.93 11.78 24.89
CA ASP A 49 40.79 10.44 25.42
C ASP A 49 39.68 10.40 26.50
N GLU A 50 39.41 9.23 27.10
CA GLU A 50 38.39 9.04 28.12
C GLU A 50 38.65 9.86 29.40
N ASP A 51 39.92 10.18 29.70
CA ASP A 51 40.31 11.05 30.82
C ASP A 51 40.22 12.54 30.48
N GLY A 52 39.97 12.89 29.23
CA GLY A 52 39.91 14.25 28.74
C GLY A 52 41.29 14.85 28.37
N ARG A 53 42.34 14.03 28.22
CA ARG A 53 43.63 14.48 27.74
C ARG A 53 43.63 14.64 26.23
N ILE A 54 44.40 15.59 25.73
CA ILE A 54 44.49 15.87 24.30
C ILE A 54 45.26 14.77 23.59
N ILE A 55 44.70 14.24 22.54
CA ILE A 55 45.36 13.32 21.61
C ILE A 55 45.97 14.16 20.49
N ASN A 56 47.31 14.19 20.41
CA ASN A 56 48.03 14.92 19.38
C ASN A 56 49.13 14.06 18.73
N PRO A 57 48.78 13.29 17.70
CA PRO A 57 49.71 12.39 17.04
C PRO A 57 50.78 13.08 16.18
N VAL A 58 50.66 14.42 16.01
CA VAL A 58 51.72 15.22 15.34
C VAL A 58 52.86 15.55 16.31
N ALA A 59 52.52 15.82 17.57
CA ALA A 59 53.52 16.08 18.61
C ALA A 59 54.02 14.80 19.29
N ASP A 60 53.17 13.79 19.41
CA ASP A 60 53.46 12.51 20.01
C ASP A 60 53.04 11.37 19.04
N PRO A 61 53.93 10.90 18.15
CA PRO A 61 53.61 9.82 17.20
C PRO A 61 53.35 8.47 17.86
N ASP A 62 53.72 8.28 19.12
CA ASP A 62 53.53 7.05 19.86
C ASP A 62 52.21 7.04 20.67
N VAL A 63 51.30 7.97 20.43
CA VAL A 63 49.98 7.96 21.05
C VAL A 63 49.07 6.90 20.40
N HIS A 64 48.72 5.87 21.17
CA HIS A 64 47.93 4.71 20.70
C HIS A 64 46.58 4.58 21.41
N ILE A 65 46.07 5.64 21.99
CA ILE A 65 44.81 5.68 22.76
C ILE A 65 43.65 6.10 21.83
N PRO A 66 42.48 5.43 21.82
CA PRO A 66 41.33 5.86 21.01
C PRO A 66 40.72 7.16 21.55
N TYR A 67 40.10 7.96 20.68
CA TYR A 67 39.39 9.14 21.15
C TYR A 67 38.03 8.77 21.77
N SER A 68 37.61 9.57 22.76
CA SER A 68 36.32 9.49 23.40
C SER A 68 35.35 10.47 22.73
N PRO A 69 34.30 10.02 22.03
CA PRO A 69 33.24 10.88 21.54
C PRO A 69 32.60 11.72 22.65
N ARG A 70 32.34 11.12 23.80
CA ARG A 70 31.76 11.79 24.98
C ARG A 70 32.63 12.96 25.44
N ARG A 71 33.93 12.80 25.50
CA ARG A 71 34.85 13.89 25.92
C ARG A 71 35.06 14.90 24.82
N THR A 72 35.22 14.45 23.59
CA THR A 72 35.54 15.28 22.44
C THR A 72 34.33 16.12 22.00
N CYS A 73 33.21 15.47 21.64
CA CYS A 73 32.01 16.16 21.20
C CYS A 73 31.26 16.79 22.37
N GLY A 74 31.23 16.10 23.53
CA GLY A 74 30.63 16.59 24.77
C GLY A 74 31.30 17.80 25.38
N ALA A 75 32.50 18.18 24.91
CA ALA A 75 33.12 19.46 25.30
C ALA A 75 32.32 20.70 24.84
N CYS A 76 31.51 20.56 23.79
CA CYS A 76 30.74 21.64 23.19
C CYS A 76 29.24 21.35 23.12
N HIS A 77 28.85 20.05 23.05
CA HIS A 77 27.48 19.59 22.95
C HIS A 77 27.02 18.93 24.25
N ASP A 78 25.74 19.02 24.58
CA ASP A 78 25.16 18.34 25.75
C ASP A 78 25.01 16.86 25.46
N TYR A 79 26.09 16.12 25.64
CA TYR A 79 26.16 14.69 25.37
C TYR A 79 25.09 13.89 26.13
N SER A 80 24.85 14.25 27.41
CA SER A 80 23.88 13.54 28.24
C SER A 80 22.46 13.71 27.71
N ARG A 81 22.10 14.90 27.23
CA ARG A 81 20.80 15.16 26.63
C ARG A 81 20.65 14.43 25.29
N ILE A 82 21.68 14.48 24.44
CA ILE A 82 21.68 13.82 23.13
C ILE A 82 21.50 12.30 23.27
N THR A 83 22.24 11.69 24.23
CA THR A 83 22.20 10.23 24.42
C THR A 83 20.96 9.73 25.15
N GLN A 84 20.03 10.59 25.53
CA GLN A 84 18.67 10.23 25.94
C GLN A 84 17.75 10.04 24.74
N GLY A 85 18.14 10.50 23.55
CA GLY A 85 17.41 10.32 22.32
C GLY A 85 17.21 8.86 21.96
N TYR A 86 16.12 8.58 21.27
CA TYR A 86 15.66 7.24 20.92
C TYR A 86 16.74 6.35 20.27
N HIS A 87 17.55 6.88 19.33
CA HIS A 87 18.60 6.10 18.65
C HIS A 87 19.71 5.60 19.59
N PHE A 88 19.90 6.24 20.75
CA PHE A 88 20.95 5.89 21.71
C PHE A 88 20.45 4.97 22.81
N GLN A 89 19.14 4.71 22.89
CA GLN A 89 18.55 3.92 23.95
C GLN A 89 18.35 2.43 23.57
N MET A 90 18.82 2.01 22.41
CA MET A 90 18.76 0.60 21.95
C MET A 90 17.36 -0.04 22.16
N GLY A 91 16.30 0.73 21.95
CA GLY A 91 14.91 0.28 22.12
C GLY A 91 14.41 0.13 23.56
N ALA A 92 15.23 0.42 24.58
CA ALA A 92 14.84 0.29 25.98
C ALA A 92 13.60 1.10 26.38
N ASN A 93 13.38 2.22 25.70
CA ASN A 93 12.28 3.12 25.97
C ASN A 93 11.07 2.94 25.01
N VAL A 94 11.08 1.88 24.20
CA VAL A 94 9.93 1.50 23.34
C VAL A 94 9.20 0.26 23.85
N MET A 95 9.55 -0.24 25.01
CA MET A 95 8.88 -1.36 25.64
C MET A 95 7.61 -0.89 26.33
N ALA A 96 6.50 -1.59 26.13
CA ALA A 96 5.22 -1.26 26.74
C ALA A 96 5.22 -1.44 28.26
N ASP A 97 4.51 -0.57 28.98
CA ASP A 97 4.31 -0.73 30.42
C ASP A 97 3.52 -2.00 30.76
N ASN A 98 2.65 -2.44 29.85
CA ASN A 98 1.89 -3.69 29.93
C ASN A 98 2.57 -4.86 29.20
N PHE A 99 3.87 -4.82 29.14
CA PHE A 99 4.74 -5.85 28.62
C PHE A 99 4.23 -7.27 28.95
N GLY A 100 4.20 -8.13 27.93
CA GLY A 100 3.71 -9.49 28.12
C GLY A 100 2.21 -9.55 28.40
N ALA A 101 1.37 -8.89 27.57
CA ALA A 101 -0.08 -9.05 27.65
C ALA A 101 -0.48 -10.53 27.72
N PRO A 102 -1.57 -10.89 28.43
CA PRO A 102 -1.90 -12.29 28.72
C PRO A 102 -1.94 -13.21 27.50
N GLU A 103 -2.36 -12.69 26.34
CA GLU A 103 -2.42 -13.47 25.09
C GLU A 103 -1.07 -13.55 24.36
N ARG A 104 -0.16 -12.62 24.65
CA ARG A 104 1.13 -12.46 23.95
C ARG A 104 2.24 -12.09 24.95
N PRO A 105 2.65 -13.01 25.84
CA PRO A 105 3.62 -12.70 26.90
C PRO A 105 5.02 -12.34 26.38
N TRP A 106 5.30 -12.62 25.12
CA TRP A 106 6.55 -12.26 24.41
C TRP A 106 6.46 -10.92 23.68
N ASP A 107 5.29 -10.30 23.59
CA ASP A 107 5.06 -9.06 22.87
C ASP A 107 5.52 -7.88 23.71
N LEU A 108 6.61 -7.24 23.33
CA LEU A 108 7.25 -6.16 24.09
C LEU A 108 6.78 -4.79 23.66
N SER A 109 6.45 -4.63 22.39
CA SER A 109 5.90 -3.43 21.82
C SER A 109 5.18 -3.75 20.51
N ASP A 110 4.29 -2.87 20.08
CA ASP A 110 3.64 -2.99 18.78
C ASP A 110 4.52 -2.42 17.63
N GLY A 111 5.70 -1.93 17.95
CA GLY A 111 6.63 -1.36 16.99
C GLY A 111 7.41 -2.39 16.17
N MET A 112 8.27 -1.89 15.27
CA MET A 112 9.10 -2.68 14.37
C MET A 112 10.03 -3.68 15.05
N VAL A 113 10.47 -3.35 16.26
CA VAL A 113 11.42 -4.14 17.05
C VAL A 113 10.74 -4.50 18.35
N GLY A 114 10.78 -5.74 18.73
CA GLY A 114 10.27 -6.18 20.02
C GLY A 114 9.15 -7.20 19.92
N ARG A 115 8.28 -7.12 18.94
CA ARG A 115 7.20 -8.10 18.79
C ARG A 115 7.72 -9.48 18.37
N PHE A 116 8.66 -9.49 17.41
CA PHE A 116 9.29 -10.69 16.89
C PHE A 116 10.82 -10.67 17.06
N ASP A 117 11.35 -9.85 17.95
CA ASP A 117 12.78 -9.77 18.18
C ASP A 117 13.28 -11.00 18.94
N HIS A 118 14.16 -11.78 18.28
CA HIS A 118 14.68 -13.02 18.83
C HIS A 118 15.55 -12.82 20.08
N LEU A 119 16.15 -11.66 20.26
CA LEU A 119 16.94 -11.38 21.44
C LEU A 119 16.06 -11.23 22.68
N TYR A 120 14.90 -10.59 22.56
CA TYR A 120 13.91 -10.56 23.63
C TYR A 120 13.40 -11.95 23.97
N ILE A 121 13.08 -12.76 22.96
CA ILE A 121 12.61 -14.13 23.15
C ILE A 121 13.69 -15.00 23.82
N ARG A 122 14.97 -14.84 23.50
CA ARG A 122 16.07 -15.53 24.17
C ARG A 122 16.10 -15.24 25.68
N GLN A 123 15.79 -14.01 26.10
CA GLN A 123 15.73 -13.70 27.53
C GLN A 123 14.55 -14.34 28.24
N PHE A 124 13.40 -14.44 27.59
CA PHE A 124 12.29 -15.25 28.13
C PHE A 124 12.66 -16.71 28.31
N ALA A 125 13.53 -17.25 27.45
CA ALA A 125 14.00 -18.61 27.59
C ALA A 125 14.92 -18.83 28.81
N LYS A 126 15.58 -17.77 29.26
CA LYS A 126 16.53 -17.85 30.39
C LYS A 126 15.86 -17.66 31.77
N LYS A 127 14.90 -16.75 31.86
CA LYS A 127 14.23 -16.38 33.11
C LYS A 127 12.78 -15.93 32.87
N GLU A 128 11.99 -15.97 33.87
CA GLU A 128 10.66 -15.35 33.88
C GLU A 128 10.81 -13.83 33.97
N LEU A 129 10.19 -13.10 33.05
CA LEU A 129 10.23 -11.64 32.98
C LEU A 129 8.87 -11.11 33.39
N SER A 130 8.83 -10.12 34.26
CA SER A 130 7.59 -9.53 34.82
C SER A 130 7.35 -8.10 34.29
N GLY A 131 8.33 -7.50 33.65
CA GLY A 131 8.22 -6.17 33.05
C GLY A 131 9.43 -5.75 32.22
N PRO A 132 9.35 -4.60 31.55
CA PRO A 132 10.42 -4.11 30.68
C PRO A 132 11.77 -3.94 31.38
N ARG A 133 11.74 -3.68 32.68
CA ARG A 133 12.97 -3.51 33.50
C ARG A 133 13.70 -4.82 33.79
N ASP A 134 13.06 -5.94 33.61
CA ASP A 134 13.66 -7.26 33.82
C ASP A 134 14.52 -7.72 32.66
N PHE A 135 14.46 -7.02 31.51
CA PHE A 135 15.34 -7.26 30.37
C PHE A 135 16.75 -6.81 30.69
N ASP A 136 17.67 -7.71 30.49
CA ASP A 136 19.10 -7.42 30.55
C ASP A 136 19.60 -6.87 29.19
N LEU A 137 19.56 -5.55 29.05
CA LEU A 137 20.07 -4.85 27.86
C LEU A 137 21.61 -4.78 27.83
N THR A 138 22.29 -5.35 28.83
CA THR A 138 23.73 -5.43 28.92
C THR A 138 24.27 -6.78 28.42
N ALA A 139 23.36 -7.70 28.14
CA ALA A 139 23.74 -9.00 27.60
C ALA A 139 24.62 -8.85 26.36
N TYR A 140 25.64 -9.67 26.26
CA TYR A 140 26.62 -9.65 25.17
C TYR A 140 25.96 -9.68 23.78
N ASP A 141 24.96 -10.54 23.61
CA ASP A 141 24.23 -10.67 22.34
C ASP A 141 23.58 -9.36 21.88
N TRP A 142 23.05 -8.56 22.81
CA TRP A 142 22.45 -7.29 22.49
C TRP A 142 23.46 -6.28 21.98
N VAL A 143 24.60 -6.13 22.69
CA VAL A 143 25.62 -5.16 22.31
C VAL A 143 26.28 -5.57 21.00
N HIS A 144 26.53 -6.85 20.84
CA HIS A 144 27.21 -7.41 19.67
C HIS A 144 26.33 -7.34 18.41
N GLU A 145 25.04 -7.59 18.53
CA GLU A 145 24.07 -7.56 17.41
C GLU A 145 23.52 -6.15 17.17
N CYS A 146 22.96 -5.54 18.22
CA CYS A 146 22.31 -4.23 18.09
C CYS A 146 23.30 -3.10 17.95
N GLY A 147 24.50 -3.22 18.55
CA GLY A 147 25.54 -2.20 18.53
C GLY A 147 26.12 -1.89 17.15
N VAL A 148 25.92 -2.78 16.16
CA VAL A 148 26.33 -2.48 14.78
C VAL A 148 25.51 -1.32 14.21
N CYS A 149 24.21 -1.27 14.47
CA CYS A 149 23.29 -0.23 13.97
C CYS A 149 23.07 0.90 14.99
N HIS A 150 22.96 0.58 16.28
CA HIS A 150 22.79 1.63 17.30
C HIS A 150 24.11 2.36 17.53
N PRO A 151 24.11 3.72 17.49
CA PRO A 151 25.35 4.50 17.47
C PRO A 151 26.13 4.49 18.78
N GLY A 152 25.66 3.80 19.81
CA GLY A 152 26.27 3.81 21.15
C GLY A 152 25.74 4.92 22.05
N GLY A 153 26.35 5.12 23.21
CA GLY A 153 25.84 6.01 24.24
C GLY A 153 24.59 5.42 24.94
N GLY A 154 23.97 6.18 25.82
CA GLY A 154 22.75 5.74 26.52
C GLY A 154 22.92 4.35 27.15
N ILE A 155 22.03 3.42 26.77
CA ILE A 155 22.01 2.05 27.32
C ILE A 155 23.20 1.18 26.90
N MET A 156 23.91 1.52 25.85
CA MET A 156 25.14 0.84 25.44
C MET A 156 26.40 1.33 26.16
N GLU A 157 26.28 2.41 26.86
CA GLU A 157 27.36 2.99 27.68
C GLU A 157 27.11 2.80 29.17
N ARG A 158 25.82 2.84 29.55
CA ARG A 158 25.40 2.89 30.95
C ARG A 158 24.21 1.97 31.20
N ASP A 159 24.24 1.35 32.38
CA ASP A 159 23.08 0.61 32.87
C ASP A 159 21.88 1.56 33.19
N ARG A 160 20.75 0.94 33.53
CA ARG A 160 19.51 1.68 33.85
C ARG A 160 19.61 2.57 35.09
N ASP A 161 20.60 2.34 35.97
CA ASP A 161 20.91 3.16 37.12
C ASP A 161 21.91 4.29 36.82
N GLY A 162 22.39 4.36 35.56
CA GLY A 162 23.29 5.39 35.07
C GLY A 162 24.78 5.12 35.29
N HIS A 163 25.17 3.90 35.71
CA HIS A 163 26.56 3.52 35.88
C HIS A 163 27.16 3.04 34.56
N ARG A 164 28.42 3.43 34.29
CA ARG A 164 29.14 2.87 33.13
C ARG A 164 29.49 1.40 33.38
N TYR A 165 29.32 0.56 32.37
CA TYR A 165 29.56 -0.86 32.48
C TYR A 165 31.01 -1.21 32.82
N ASP A 166 31.97 -0.57 32.18
CA ASP A 166 33.41 -0.79 32.40
C ASP A 166 33.88 -0.42 33.82
N VAL A 167 33.26 0.58 34.43
CA VAL A 167 33.49 0.94 35.82
C VAL A 167 32.83 -0.02 36.78
N ARG A 168 31.57 -0.38 36.47
CA ARG A 168 30.78 -1.25 37.35
C ARG A 168 31.29 -2.70 37.39
N GLN A 169 31.77 -3.22 36.26
CA GLN A 169 32.39 -4.56 36.21
C GLN A 169 33.59 -4.69 37.13
N GLN A 170 34.35 -3.62 37.35
CA GLN A 170 35.50 -3.62 38.26
C GLN A 170 35.10 -3.55 39.73
N THR A 171 33.92 -3.05 40.05
CA THR A 171 33.52 -2.71 41.42
C THR A 171 32.41 -3.58 42.01
N ASP A 172 31.59 -4.22 41.15
CA ASP A 172 30.38 -4.97 41.56
C ASP A 172 30.23 -6.26 40.74
N THR A 173 30.89 -7.31 41.17
CA THR A 173 30.86 -8.62 40.53
C THR A 173 29.53 -9.37 40.79
N GLU A 174 28.84 -9.11 41.91
CA GLU A 174 27.59 -9.77 42.25
C GLU A 174 26.47 -9.34 41.28
N LEU A 175 26.45 -8.08 40.86
CA LEU A 175 25.47 -7.60 39.91
C LEU A 175 25.60 -8.30 38.56
N ALA A 176 26.79 -8.55 38.12
CA ALA A 176 27.03 -9.20 36.84
C ALA A 176 26.53 -10.66 36.78
N GLU A 177 26.55 -11.34 37.93
CA GLU A 177 25.97 -12.68 38.11
C GLU A 177 24.44 -12.66 38.12
N LEU A 178 23.82 -11.56 38.57
CA LEU A 178 22.39 -11.38 38.58
C LEU A 178 21.81 -11.08 37.19
N LEU A 179 22.65 -10.56 36.26
CA LEU A 179 22.29 -10.18 34.88
C LEU A 179 22.48 -11.37 33.97
N ASP A 180 22.24 -12.50 34.03
CA ASP A 180 22.16 -13.68 33.16
C ASP A 180 23.49 -14.27 32.61
N GLY A 181 24.62 -13.76 33.04
CA GLY A 181 25.95 -14.28 32.71
C GLY A 181 26.61 -13.76 31.40
N ASP A 182 25.85 -13.16 30.48
CA ASP A 182 26.43 -12.57 29.26
C ASP A 182 27.12 -11.22 29.50
N TYR A 183 26.93 -10.64 30.66
CA TYR A 183 27.57 -9.40 31.06
C TYR A 183 29.10 -9.47 30.94
N TYR A 184 29.70 -10.58 31.36
CA TYR A 184 31.15 -10.82 31.23
C TYR A 184 31.57 -11.16 29.81
N GLY A 185 30.70 -11.65 28.97
CA GLY A 185 30.97 -11.93 27.57
C GLY A 185 31.39 -10.68 26.81
N ALA A 186 30.89 -9.50 27.21
CA ALA A 186 31.29 -8.23 26.64
C ALA A 186 32.70 -7.77 27.04
N ARG A 187 33.28 -8.29 28.11
CA ARG A 187 34.64 -7.93 28.59
C ARG A 187 34.82 -6.43 28.72
N TRP A 188 33.88 -5.76 29.39
CA TRP A 188 33.79 -4.29 29.46
C TRP A 188 35.08 -3.59 29.94
N ASP A 189 35.88 -4.21 30.80
CA ASP A 189 37.17 -3.70 31.27
C ASP A 189 38.21 -3.58 30.13
N GLU A 190 38.20 -4.51 29.19
CA GLU A 190 39.13 -4.54 28.04
C GLU A 190 38.50 -3.86 26.81
N SER A 191 37.26 -4.21 26.46
CA SER A 191 36.55 -3.72 25.29
C SER A 191 36.20 -2.23 25.39
N GLY A 192 36.01 -1.73 26.63
CA GLY A 192 35.37 -0.46 26.91
C GLY A 192 33.86 -0.47 26.60
N VAL A 193 33.23 0.66 26.70
CA VAL A 193 31.84 0.82 26.34
C VAL A 193 31.71 1.42 24.95
N VAL A 194 30.51 1.25 24.33
CA VAL A 194 30.19 1.89 23.07
C VAL A 194 29.65 3.30 23.36
N GLU A 195 30.55 4.30 23.40
CA GLU A 195 30.13 5.71 23.48
C GLU A 195 29.39 6.12 22.20
N ALA A 196 28.56 7.16 22.28
CA ALA A 196 27.82 7.64 21.13
C ALA A 196 28.73 8.06 19.98
N ASP A 197 28.66 7.33 18.87
CA ASP A 197 29.40 7.63 17.65
C ASP A 197 28.68 8.72 16.86
N CYS A 198 28.93 9.98 17.21
CA CYS A 198 28.33 11.13 16.53
C CYS A 198 28.68 11.16 15.04
N LEU A 199 29.83 10.63 14.66
CA LEU A 199 30.40 10.76 13.32
C LEU A 199 29.72 9.84 12.30
N VAL A 200 29.05 8.77 12.73
CA VAL A 200 28.29 7.88 11.84
C VAL A 200 27.19 8.62 11.08
N CYS A 201 26.54 9.61 11.73
CA CYS A 201 25.52 10.43 11.12
C CYS A 201 26.05 11.76 10.57
N HIS A 202 27.09 12.35 11.20
CA HIS A 202 27.51 13.71 10.93
C HIS A 202 28.68 13.86 9.94
N LEU A 203 29.31 12.75 9.51
CA LEU A 203 30.31 12.81 8.44
C LEU A 203 29.67 12.54 7.07
N PRO A 204 30.13 13.22 6.01
CA PRO A 204 29.72 12.89 4.65
C PRO A 204 30.34 11.57 4.17
N GLU A 205 29.79 11.04 3.11
CA GLU A 205 30.30 9.85 2.42
C GLU A 205 31.81 9.97 2.13
N GLY A 206 32.54 8.86 2.32
CA GLY A 206 34.00 8.80 2.12
C GLY A 206 34.86 9.27 3.30
N TYR A 207 34.23 9.79 4.37
CA TYR A 207 34.92 10.15 5.62
C TYR A 207 34.56 9.24 6.80
N TYR A 208 33.62 8.32 6.57
CA TYR A 208 33.20 7.30 7.53
C TYR A 208 33.04 5.98 6.80
N ASP A 209 33.54 4.91 7.40
CA ASP A 209 33.37 3.55 6.89
C ASP A 209 32.58 2.70 7.89
N TYR A 210 31.33 2.44 7.54
CA TYR A 210 30.42 1.68 8.38
C TYR A 210 30.83 0.20 8.53
N GLY A 211 31.44 -0.39 7.47
CA GLY A 211 31.93 -1.76 7.52
C GLY A 211 33.02 -1.93 8.58
N ILE A 212 33.91 -0.94 8.70
CA ILE A 212 34.93 -0.91 9.77
C ILE A 212 34.27 -0.83 11.15
N ARG A 213 33.23 -0.02 11.33
CA ARG A 213 32.48 0.01 12.59
C ARG A 213 31.94 -1.37 12.96
N VAL A 214 31.24 -2.03 12.03
CA VAL A 214 30.67 -3.37 12.23
C VAL A 214 31.77 -4.37 12.62
N GLU A 215 32.90 -4.34 11.90
CA GLU A 215 34.05 -5.18 12.19
C GLU A 215 34.57 -4.96 13.62
N GLN A 216 34.74 -3.70 14.04
CA GLN A 216 35.25 -3.37 15.37
C GLN A 216 34.29 -3.80 16.49
N ILE A 217 32.98 -3.59 16.30
CA ILE A 217 31.97 -4.06 17.27
C ILE A 217 32.04 -5.59 17.42
N ARG A 218 32.11 -6.33 16.30
CA ARG A 218 32.22 -7.80 16.30
C ARG A 218 33.51 -8.32 16.92
N LYS A 219 34.59 -7.52 16.90
CA LYS A 219 35.86 -7.81 17.55
C LYS A 219 35.91 -7.44 19.04
N LEU A 220 34.78 -7.00 19.64
CA LEU A 220 34.70 -6.42 20.97
C LEU A 220 35.59 -5.17 21.16
N ASN A 221 35.96 -4.50 20.10
CA ASN A 221 36.77 -3.29 20.14
C ASN A 221 35.88 -2.04 20.34
N TYR A 222 35.01 -2.05 21.34
CA TYR A 222 33.92 -1.08 21.51
C TYR A 222 34.43 0.37 21.61
N ARG A 223 35.40 0.64 22.49
CA ARG A 223 35.95 2.01 22.63
C ARG A 223 36.73 2.48 21.41
N TYR A 224 37.13 1.53 20.52
CA TYR A 224 37.96 1.82 19.35
C TYR A 224 37.12 2.04 18.10
N ALA A 225 35.85 1.60 18.08
CA ALA A 225 35.02 1.55 16.90
C ALA A 225 34.85 2.92 16.23
N ALA A 226 34.49 3.96 16.99
CA ALA A 226 34.32 5.32 16.47
C ALA A 226 35.63 5.90 15.89
N THR A 227 36.77 5.59 16.49
CA THR A 227 38.10 6.06 16.02
C THR A 227 38.46 5.43 14.67
N ALA A 228 38.22 4.13 14.52
CA ALA A 228 38.53 3.38 13.32
C ALA A 228 37.56 3.73 12.17
N ALA A 229 36.27 3.74 12.45
CA ALA A 229 35.23 3.98 11.45
C ALA A 229 35.26 5.39 10.86
N ALA A 230 35.64 6.40 11.65
CA ALA A 230 35.84 7.76 11.17
C ALA A 230 37.15 7.94 10.38
N LEU A 231 37.89 6.85 10.10
CA LEU A 231 39.18 6.81 9.38
C LEU A 231 40.27 7.67 10.02
N LEU A 232 40.07 8.04 11.28
CA LEU A 232 41.01 8.85 12.05
C LEU A 232 42.29 8.06 12.38
N ALA A 233 42.14 6.76 12.58
CA ALA A 233 43.26 5.83 12.84
C ALA A 233 42.95 4.43 12.29
N GLY A 234 43.98 3.67 11.99
CA GLY A 234 43.90 2.24 11.87
C GLY A 234 43.89 1.58 13.27
N VAL A 235 43.07 0.55 13.46
CA VAL A 235 43.04 -0.24 14.70
C VAL A 235 43.34 -1.69 14.36
N ALA A 236 44.39 -2.23 14.95
CA ALA A 236 44.83 -3.61 14.75
C ALA A 236 44.71 -4.39 16.05
N GLY A 237 44.36 -5.67 15.97
CA GLY A 237 44.11 -6.53 17.13
C GLY A 237 42.64 -6.65 17.47
N SER A 238 42.27 -7.62 18.28
CA SER A 238 40.91 -7.99 18.62
C SER A 238 40.81 -8.37 20.10
N VAL A 239 39.94 -7.68 20.85
CA VAL A 239 39.71 -8.05 22.25
C VAL A 239 39.07 -9.43 22.35
N SER A 240 38.25 -9.84 21.38
CA SER A 240 37.67 -11.19 21.35
C SER A 240 38.71 -12.31 21.21
N GLU A 241 39.85 -11.99 20.62
CA GLU A 241 41.01 -12.92 20.48
C GLU A 241 42.04 -12.79 21.61
N GLY A 242 41.81 -11.88 22.56
CA GLY A 242 42.69 -11.63 23.70
C GLY A 242 43.79 -10.61 23.44
N ASP A 243 43.72 -9.86 22.33
CA ASP A 243 44.68 -8.82 22.02
C ASP A 243 44.33 -7.49 22.73
N THR A 244 45.34 -6.65 22.93
CA THR A 244 45.14 -5.24 23.21
C THR A 244 45.18 -4.46 21.89
N PRO A 245 44.08 -3.89 21.40
CA PRO A 245 44.08 -3.20 20.13
C PRO A 245 45.03 -2.03 20.06
N LEU A 246 45.80 -1.95 18.97
CA LEU A 246 46.78 -0.88 18.70
C LEU A 246 46.16 0.16 17.77
N VAL A 247 46.12 1.42 18.21
CA VAL A 247 45.64 2.57 17.43
C VAL A 247 46.82 3.26 16.74
N VAL A 248 46.71 3.47 15.43
CA VAL A 248 47.75 4.21 14.65
C VAL A 248 47.05 5.35 13.91
N TYR A 249 47.24 6.57 14.39
CA TYR A 249 46.56 7.75 13.87
C TYR A 249 47.00 8.14 12.47
N ASN A 250 46.07 8.59 11.65
CA ASN A 250 46.29 9.16 10.34
C ASN A 250 46.57 10.67 10.47
N THR A 251 47.81 11.07 10.52
CA THR A 251 48.21 12.45 10.77
C THR A 251 47.73 13.44 9.71
N ARG A 252 47.29 13.00 8.54
CA ARG A 252 46.74 13.87 7.48
C ARG A 252 45.47 14.65 7.91
N PHE A 253 44.77 14.17 8.91
CA PHE A 253 43.57 14.83 9.43
C PHE A 253 43.91 15.91 10.47
N PHE A 254 45.15 15.96 10.93
CA PHE A 254 45.57 16.86 11.99
C PHE A 254 46.35 18.07 11.42
N ASN A 255 46.10 19.26 11.95
CA ASN A 255 46.91 20.43 11.65
C ASN A 255 48.17 20.46 12.55
N VAL A 256 49.00 21.47 12.35
CA VAL A 256 50.24 21.65 13.10
C VAL A 256 50.05 21.82 14.63
N ASP A 257 48.86 22.24 15.05
CA ASP A 257 48.48 22.39 16.45
C ASP A 257 47.86 21.09 17.03
N GLY A 258 47.79 20.02 16.26
CA GLY A 258 47.19 18.76 16.68
C GLY A 258 45.65 18.76 16.71
N LYS A 259 45.02 19.73 16.01
CA LYS A 259 43.54 19.79 15.87
C LYS A 259 43.10 19.07 14.61
N VAL A 260 42.01 18.36 14.74
CA VAL A 260 41.35 17.69 13.62
C VAL A 260 40.41 18.68 12.94
N LYS A 261 40.38 18.64 11.60
CA LYS A 261 39.39 19.32 10.78
C LYS A 261 38.63 18.31 9.97
N LEU A 262 37.44 17.96 10.42
CA LEU A 262 36.51 17.08 9.73
C LEU A 262 35.37 17.88 9.08
N PRO A 263 34.82 17.41 7.96
CA PRO A 263 33.69 18.08 7.28
C PRO A 263 32.38 17.73 7.98
N ILE A 264 32.29 17.95 9.30
CA ILE A 264 31.10 17.68 10.11
C ILE A 264 29.96 18.54 9.62
N GLN A 265 28.82 17.95 9.38
CA GLN A 265 27.61 18.58 8.86
C GLN A 265 26.34 17.99 9.48
N ARG A 266 25.18 18.57 9.17
CA ARG A 266 23.90 17.94 9.51
C ARG A 266 23.83 16.59 8.80
N PRO A 267 23.18 15.58 9.42
CA PRO A 267 23.05 14.26 8.83
C PRO A 267 22.49 14.34 7.40
N THR A 268 23.06 13.54 6.53
CA THR A 268 22.54 13.26 5.19
C THR A 268 21.84 11.92 5.19
N ASP A 269 21.02 11.67 4.19
CA ASP A 269 20.32 10.38 4.06
C ASP A 269 21.30 9.19 4.06
N ARG A 270 22.53 9.39 3.53
CA ARG A 270 23.59 8.35 3.58
C ARG A 270 23.96 7.94 5.00
N GLY A 271 23.97 8.87 5.94
CA GLY A 271 24.17 8.54 7.36
C GLY A 271 23.05 7.66 7.92
N CYS A 272 21.81 7.90 7.51
CA CYS A 272 20.67 7.07 7.89
C CYS A 272 20.74 5.67 7.26
N LEU A 273 21.14 5.60 5.99
CA LEU A 273 21.23 4.36 5.21
C LEU A 273 22.34 3.42 5.70
N HIS A 274 23.28 3.84 6.53
CA HIS A 274 24.18 2.90 7.18
C HIS A 274 23.44 1.82 7.99
N CYS A 275 22.27 2.17 8.56
CA CYS A 275 21.49 1.27 9.41
C CYS A 275 20.10 0.96 8.82
N HIS A 276 19.57 1.83 7.96
CA HIS A 276 18.24 1.72 7.36
C HIS A 276 18.30 1.29 5.89
N ASP A 277 19.34 0.61 5.46
CA ASP A 277 19.53 0.19 4.08
C ASP A 277 18.86 -1.15 3.79
N GLU A 278 19.36 -2.23 4.38
CA GLU A 278 18.92 -3.61 4.15
C GLU A 278 18.32 -4.28 5.39
N GLY A 279 18.14 -3.53 6.45
CA GLY A 279 17.58 -4.06 7.69
C GLY A 279 16.12 -4.37 7.54
N PHE A 280 15.81 -5.62 7.24
CA PHE A 280 14.48 -6.12 6.97
C PHE A 280 13.41 -5.68 8.01
N ILE A 281 13.75 -5.65 9.31
CA ILE A 281 12.87 -5.11 10.34
C ILE A 281 12.76 -3.59 10.25
N LYS A 282 13.91 -2.89 10.13
CA LYS A 282 13.96 -1.42 10.13
C LYS A 282 13.39 -0.77 8.88
N THR A 283 13.37 -1.50 7.78
CA THR A 283 12.83 -1.04 6.50
C THR A 283 11.47 -1.66 6.17
N ARG A 284 10.91 -2.46 7.06
CA ARG A 284 9.64 -3.17 6.85
C ARG A 284 9.63 -4.04 5.58
N GLY A 285 10.79 -4.58 5.22
CA GLY A 285 10.98 -5.40 4.03
C GLY A 285 11.23 -4.60 2.74
N VAL A 286 11.37 -3.27 2.82
CA VAL A 286 11.71 -2.44 1.66
C VAL A 286 13.23 -2.27 1.60
N SER A 287 13.87 -2.60 0.48
CA SER A 287 15.28 -2.26 0.24
C SER A 287 15.38 -0.78 -0.14
N PHE A 288 16.04 0.01 0.69
CA PHE A 288 16.29 1.41 0.37
C PHE A 288 17.53 1.58 -0.53
N GLN A 289 18.51 0.66 -0.47
CA GLN A 289 19.72 0.75 -1.26
C GLN A 289 19.42 0.71 -2.77
N ASP A 290 18.66 -0.27 -3.20
CA ASP A 290 18.37 -0.50 -4.60
C ASP A 290 17.35 0.50 -5.16
N HIS A 291 16.45 1.01 -4.31
CA HIS A 291 15.31 1.84 -4.71
C HIS A 291 15.36 3.28 -4.22
N TYR A 292 16.37 3.67 -3.42
CA TYR A 292 16.50 5.03 -2.93
C TYR A 292 16.56 6.07 -4.05
N ASN A 293 17.23 5.75 -5.15
CA ASN A 293 17.30 6.64 -6.33
C ASN A 293 16.00 6.67 -7.15
N GLU A 294 15.05 5.78 -6.87
CA GLU A 294 13.74 5.73 -7.51
C GLU A 294 12.66 6.48 -6.72
N ASP A 295 12.93 6.82 -5.46
CA ASP A 295 12.07 7.66 -4.64
C ASP A 295 12.06 9.09 -5.16
N LEU A 296 10.86 9.59 -5.53
CA LEU A 296 10.69 10.94 -6.07
C LEU A 296 11.12 12.02 -5.08
N HIS A 297 10.90 11.81 -3.79
CA HIS A 297 11.28 12.78 -2.75
C HIS A 297 12.80 12.88 -2.65
N SER A 298 13.49 11.76 -2.68
CA SER A 298 14.95 11.70 -2.71
C SER A 298 15.52 12.39 -3.96
N GLU A 299 14.96 12.09 -5.16
CA GLU A 299 15.36 12.78 -6.40
C GLU A 299 15.18 14.29 -6.33
N ARG A 300 14.16 14.76 -5.61
CA ARG A 300 13.90 16.20 -5.40
C ARG A 300 14.70 16.79 -4.26
N GLY A 301 15.54 15.99 -3.59
CA GLY A 301 16.40 16.39 -2.49
C GLY A 301 15.65 16.64 -1.19
N ILE A 302 14.47 16.01 -1.01
CA ILE A 302 13.82 15.86 0.29
C ILE A 302 14.63 14.81 1.06
N ARG A 303 14.92 15.07 2.30
CA ARG A 303 15.74 14.22 3.16
C ARG A 303 14.88 13.41 4.11
N CYS A 304 15.43 12.33 4.65
CA CYS A 304 14.78 11.55 5.72
C CYS A 304 14.31 12.48 6.87
N THR A 305 15.16 13.42 7.28
CA THR A 305 14.86 14.40 8.35
C THR A 305 13.83 15.48 7.97
N ASP A 306 13.44 15.59 6.72
CA ASP A 306 12.36 16.49 6.31
C ASP A 306 10.99 15.90 6.67
N CYS A 307 10.85 14.55 6.68
CA CYS A 307 9.67 13.81 7.13
C CYS A 307 9.79 13.33 8.59
N HIS A 308 10.99 12.91 9.00
CA HIS A 308 11.34 12.48 10.36
C HIS A 308 12.13 13.58 11.08
N PRO A 309 11.50 14.69 11.49
CA PRO A 309 12.21 15.77 12.15
C PRO A 309 12.79 15.31 13.48
N GLY A 310 13.96 15.79 13.80
CA GLY A 310 14.60 15.68 15.10
C GLY A 310 15.22 17.02 15.48
N ASP A 311 15.37 17.28 16.76
CA ASP A 311 15.99 18.49 17.30
C ASP A 311 17.35 18.15 17.93
N ILE A 312 17.90 19.07 18.72
CA ILE A 312 19.21 18.98 19.38
C ILE A 312 19.28 17.80 20.37
N ASP A 313 18.16 17.31 20.85
CA ASP A 313 18.04 16.12 21.72
C ASP A 313 18.09 14.79 20.94
N HIS A 314 18.07 14.85 19.61
CA HIS A 314 18.14 13.68 18.74
C HIS A 314 16.97 12.68 18.89
N ASP A 315 15.83 13.15 19.41
CA ASP A 315 14.57 12.45 19.33
C ASP A 315 14.00 12.66 17.92
N PHE A 316 14.19 11.69 17.06
CA PHE A 316 13.62 11.70 15.72
C PHE A 316 12.18 11.19 15.75
N ALA A 317 11.29 11.89 15.01
CA ALA A 317 9.95 11.41 14.82
C ALA A 317 9.96 9.99 14.24
N LYS A 318 9.22 9.09 14.85
CA LYS A 318 9.01 7.73 14.35
C LYS A 318 8.13 7.74 13.12
N GLY A 319 7.96 6.62 12.48
CA GLY A 319 7.06 6.45 11.38
C GLY A 319 5.59 6.54 11.80
N ASP A 320 4.75 5.81 11.15
CA ASP A 320 3.31 5.87 11.29
C ASP A 320 2.83 5.71 12.73
N SER A 321 2.08 6.70 13.23
CA SER A 321 1.54 6.76 14.59
C SER A 321 0.43 5.72 14.85
N ARG A 322 -0.02 4.99 13.83
CA ARG A 322 -1.02 3.92 13.99
C ARG A 322 -0.46 2.70 14.70
N GLU A 323 0.86 2.51 14.68
CA GLU A 323 1.50 1.55 15.56
C GLU A 323 1.64 2.19 16.93
N LEU A 324 1.06 1.58 17.95
CA LEU A 324 1.20 2.04 19.34
C LEU A 324 2.68 2.19 19.67
N THR A 325 3.12 3.41 19.81
CA THR A 325 4.47 3.73 20.25
C THR A 325 4.44 4.15 21.71
N LEU A 326 5.48 3.85 22.43
CA LEU A 326 5.59 4.17 23.85
C LEU A 326 5.99 5.62 24.11
N ARG A 327 6.35 6.32 23.06
CA ARG A 327 6.82 7.69 23.13
C ARG A 327 5.80 8.60 22.47
N ASP A 328 4.71 8.90 23.19
CA ASP A 328 3.65 9.82 22.75
C ASP A 328 4.18 11.21 22.39
N ASP A 329 5.31 11.61 22.98
CA ASP A 329 5.99 12.87 22.69
C ASP A 329 6.58 12.94 21.27
N LEU A 330 6.75 11.78 20.61
CA LEU A 330 7.22 11.68 19.23
C LEU A 330 6.09 11.38 18.24
N ASP A 331 4.96 10.89 18.75
CA ASP A 331 3.81 10.56 17.92
C ASP A 331 3.16 11.83 17.37
N GLY A 332 2.75 11.80 16.14
CA GLY A 332 2.16 12.96 15.47
C GLY A 332 3.15 14.07 15.11
N THR A 333 4.46 13.92 15.38
CA THR A 333 5.49 14.86 14.96
C THR A 333 6.08 14.54 13.60
N MET A 334 5.89 13.33 13.10
CA MET A 334 6.23 12.96 11.72
C MET A 334 5.37 13.76 10.75
N ARG A 335 5.98 14.19 9.64
CA ARG A 335 5.25 14.91 8.59
C ARG A 335 4.62 13.94 7.63
N ASP A 336 3.32 14.14 7.44
CA ASP A 336 2.50 13.36 6.53
C ASP A 336 2.43 13.98 5.11
N CYS A 337 1.74 13.27 4.22
CA CYS A 337 1.56 13.70 2.84
C CYS A 337 0.76 15.02 2.76
N GLU A 338 -0.24 15.22 3.63
CA GLU A 338 -1.15 16.35 3.59
C GLU A 338 -0.49 17.65 4.03
N GLN A 339 0.37 17.60 5.04
CA GLN A 339 1.12 18.78 5.49
C GLN A 339 1.96 19.39 4.36
N CYS A 340 2.54 18.55 3.50
CA CYS A 340 3.29 19.02 2.34
C CYS A 340 2.36 19.34 1.16
N HIS A 341 1.48 18.42 0.76
CA HIS A 341 0.74 18.50 -0.50
C HIS A 341 -0.62 19.22 -0.41
N VAL A 342 -1.14 19.47 0.81
CA VAL A 342 -2.35 20.27 1.05
C VAL A 342 -1.98 21.62 1.67
N GLU A 343 -1.18 21.61 2.75
CA GLU A 343 -0.82 22.82 3.47
C GLU A 343 0.33 23.61 2.81
N GLY A 344 1.18 22.93 2.00
CA GLY A 344 2.22 23.57 1.20
C GLY A 344 3.57 23.68 1.91
N PHE A 345 3.85 22.82 2.89
CA PHE A 345 5.16 22.76 3.53
C PHE A 345 6.26 22.44 2.48
N LEU A 346 7.44 22.99 2.62
CA LEU A 346 8.56 22.92 1.66
C LEU A 346 8.22 23.37 0.22
N ASN A 347 7.18 24.16 0.03
CA ASN A 347 6.64 24.53 -1.28
C ASN A 347 6.30 23.30 -2.15
N ALA A 348 5.85 22.22 -1.52
CA ALA A 348 5.41 21.03 -2.22
C ALA A 348 4.29 21.36 -3.21
N PRO A 349 4.22 20.69 -4.35
CA PRO A 349 3.13 20.89 -5.29
C PRO A 349 1.81 20.49 -4.66
N LYS A 350 0.79 21.32 -4.79
CA LYS A 350 -0.54 20.99 -4.27
C LYS A 350 -1.10 19.76 -4.97
N MET A 351 -1.77 18.93 -4.19
CA MET A 351 -2.49 17.77 -4.65
C MET A 351 -3.56 18.14 -5.69
N VAL A 352 -3.48 17.58 -6.89
CA VAL A 352 -4.47 17.77 -7.95
C VAL A 352 -4.74 16.44 -8.63
N HIS A 353 -5.74 15.72 -8.14
CA HIS A 353 -6.21 14.46 -8.71
C HIS A 353 -7.35 14.70 -9.69
N ARG A 354 -7.01 15.15 -10.90
CA ARG A 354 -8.01 15.39 -11.95
C ARG A 354 -8.53 14.04 -12.47
N GLY A 355 -9.84 13.84 -12.42
CA GLY A 355 -10.51 12.64 -12.93
C GLY A 355 -10.71 11.52 -11.90
N LEU A 356 -10.00 11.55 -10.80
CA LEU A 356 -10.24 10.63 -9.71
C LEU A 356 -11.50 11.07 -8.95
N PRO A 357 -12.52 10.20 -8.77
CA PRO A 357 -13.66 10.51 -7.93
C PRO A 357 -13.26 10.83 -6.48
N GLU A 358 -13.89 11.83 -5.86
CA GLU A 358 -13.52 12.27 -4.50
C GLU A 358 -13.53 11.15 -3.46
N PHE A 359 -14.44 10.17 -3.60
CA PHE A 359 -14.53 9.07 -2.65
C PHE A 359 -13.28 8.18 -2.64
N HIS A 360 -12.45 8.13 -3.71
CA HIS A 360 -11.19 7.40 -3.68
C HIS A 360 -10.24 8.00 -2.65
N LEU A 361 -10.21 9.33 -2.53
CA LEU A 361 -9.36 10.02 -1.55
C LEU A 361 -9.85 9.86 -0.10
N SER A 362 -11.09 9.43 0.08
CA SER A 362 -11.67 9.14 1.41
C SER A 362 -11.72 7.64 1.72
N THR A 363 -11.23 6.78 0.84
CA THR A 363 -11.22 5.32 1.01
C THR A 363 -9.88 4.67 0.73
N VAL A 364 -8.97 5.37 0.06
CA VAL A 364 -7.67 4.84 -0.34
C VAL A 364 -6.58 5.82 0.11
N ALA A 365 -5.64 5.35 0.90
CA ALA A 365 -4.51 6.15 1.37
C ALA A 365 -3.62 6.60 0.21
N CYS A 366 -2.92 7.71 0.39
CA CYS A 366 -1.98 8.24 -0.59
C CYS A 366 -0.91 7.20 -0.98
N THR A 367 -0.43 6.46 0.00
CA THR A 367 0.61 5.43 -0.16
C THR A 367 0.15 4.26 -1.02
N ALA A 368 -1.14 3.90 -0.99
CA ALA A 368 -1.66 2.80 -1.81
C ALA A 368 -1.50 3.03 -3.32
N CYS A 369 -1.49 4.30 -3.75
CA CYS A 369 -1.27 4.66 -5.15
C CYS A 369 0.17 5.13 -5.44
N HIS A 370 0.80 5.83 -4.49
CA HIS A 370 2.07 6.51 -4.69
C HIS A 370 3.30 5.76 -4.15
N VAL A 371 3.14 4.78 -3.29
CA VAL A 371 4.21 3.85 -2.97
C VAL A 371 4.19 2.78 -4.05
N ALA A 372 5.14 2.85 -4.96
CA ALA A 372 5.25 1.88 -6.06
C ALA A 372 5.26 0.46 -5.48
N PRO A 373 4.74 -0.53 -6.20
CA PRO A 373 4.95 -1.92 -5.86
C PRO A 373 6.45 -2.20 -5.92
N VAL A 374 7.09 -1.98 -4.80
CA VAL A 374 8.52 -2.18 -4.58
C VAL A 374 8.76 -3.68 -4.52
N GLN A 375 9.94 -4.12 -4.90
CA GLN A 375 10.41 -5.42 -4.46
C GLN A 375 10.51 -5.38 -2.93
N LEU A 376 9.57 -6.04 -2.28
CA LEU A 376 9.65 -6.29 -0.84
C LEU A 376 10.61 -7.46 -0.66
N VAL A 377 11.48 -7.41 0.35
CA VAL A 377 12.05 -8.63 0.87
C VAL A 377 10.87 -9.40 1.48
N PRO A 378 10.61 -10.64 1.05
CA PRO A 378 9.47 -11.37 1.58
C PRO A 378 9.70 -11.62 3.07
N VAL A 379 8.83 -11.02 3.87
CA VAL A 379 8.78 -11.24 5.30
C VAL A 379 7.53 -12.05 5.61
N GLY A 380 7.33 -13.10 4.83
CA GLY A 380 6.10 -13.82 4.87
C GLY A 380 5.85 -14.60 6.16
N ALA A 381 6.89 -15.12 6.79
CA ALA A 381 6.73 -15.86 8.04
C ALA A 381 7.93 -15.66 8.97
N VAL A 382 7.66 -15.56 10.26
CA VAL A 382 8.66 -15.51 11.32
C VAL A 382 8.33 -16.57 12.37
N ASP A 383 9.32 -17.40 12.68
CA ASP A 383 9.24 -18.26 13.83
C ASP A 383 9.48 -17.42 15.10
N ILE A 384 8.42 -17.16 15.84
CA ILE A 384 8.47 -16.34 17.06
C ILE A 384 9.36 -17.00 18.11
N ALA A 385 9.39 -18.34 18.17
CA ALA A 385 10.17 -19.05 19.19
C ALA A 385 11.70 -18.90 18.99
N THR A 386 12.16 -18.74 17.78
CA THR A 386 13.57 -18.66 17.42
C THR A 386 13.99 -17.33 16.80
N GLY A 387 13.03 -16.49 16.39
CA GLY A 387 13.26 -15.26 15.65
C GLY A 387 13.77 -15.47 14.23
N ARG A 388 13.72 -16.69 13.71
CA ARG A 388 14.12 -16.99 12.34
C ARG A 388 13.11 -16.50 11.35
N ILE A 389 13.60 -16.00 10.23
CA ILE A 389 12.78 -15.77 9.05
C ILE A 389 12.71 -17.10 8.31
N LEU A 390 11.49 -17.56 8.08
CA LEU A 390 11.22 -18.76 7.31
C LEU A 390 11.17 -18.41 5.83
N ASN A 391 11.87 -19.14 4.98
CA ASN A 391 11.79 -18.98 3.55
C ASN A 391 10.39 -19.38 3.08
N LEU A 392 9.80 -18.54 2.24
CA LEU A 392 8.51 -18.84 1.65
C LEU A 392 8.69 -19.34 0.23
N PRO A 393 7.95 -20.37 -0.17
CA PRO A 393 7.91 -20.77 -1.57
C PRO A 393 7.28 -19.67 -2.42
N ALA A 394 7.73 -19.54 -3.67
CA ALA A 394 7.23 -18.53 -4.60
C ALA A 394 5.74 -18.70 -4.90
N VAL A 395 4.97 -17.62 -4.82
CA VAL A 395 3.53 -17.65 -5.13
C VAL A 395 3.32 -17.89 -6.62
N PRO A 396 2.66 -19.01 -7.04
CA PRO A 396 2.44 -19.30 -8.44
C PRO A 396 1.67 -18.21 -9.18
N GLY A 397 2.19 -17.75 -10.32
CA GLY A 397 1.53 -16.78 -11.19
C GLY A 397 1.82 -15.32 -10.88
N ALA A 398 2.61 -15.02 -9.86
CA ALA A 398 2.99 -13.65 -9.55
C ALA A 398 3.95 -13.04 -10.59
N GLU A 399 4.64 -13.86 -11.40
CA GLU A 399 5.44 -13.41 -12.54
C GLU A 399 4.62 -12.59 -13.55
N LYS A 400 3.31 -12.84 -13.63
CA LYS A 400 2.39 -12.05 -14.50
C LYS A 400 2.39 -10.56 -14.16
N PHE A 401 2.79 -10.21 -12.96
CA PHE A 401 2.76 -8.84 -12.46
C PHE A 401 4.12 -8.16 -12.48
N GLY A 402 5.15 -8.78 -13.09
CA GLY A 402 6.47 -8.18 -13.29
C GLY A 402 7.26 -7.99 -11.99
N ALA A 403 6.80 -8.56 -10.88
CA ALA A 403 7.53 -8.63 -9.63
C ALA A 403 8.11 -10.03 -9.45
N VAL A 404 9.20 -10.15 -8.73
CA VAL A 404 9.55 -11.40 -8.08
C VAL A 404 8.31 -11.75 -7.24
N ALA A 405 7.83 -12.96 -7.37
CA ALA A 405 6.54 -13.46 -6.89
C ALA A 405 6.23 -13.15 -5.43
N GLU A 406 7.25 -12.96 -4.66
CA GLU A 406 7.31 -12.93 -3.22
C GLU A 406 7.04 -11.56 -2.61
N SER A 407 6.79 -10.54 -3.42
CA SER A 407 6.96 -9.16 -2.98
C SER A 407 5.86 -8.18 -3.36
N ALA A 408 4.65 -8.66 -3.62
CA ALA A 408 3.52 -7.75 -3.79
C ALA A 408 2.96 -7.34 -2.42
N PRO A 409 2.79 -6.04 -2.14
CA PRO A 409 2.13 -5.63 -0.92
C PRO A 409 0.69 -6.15 -0.86
N ALA A 410 0.24 -6.54 0.32
CA ALA A 410 -1.17 -6.73 0.60
C ALA A 410 -1.85 -5.36 0.71
N TYR A 411 -3.11 -5.26 0.27
CA TYR A 411 -3.92 -4.08 0.49
C TYR A 411 -5.01 -4.42 1.51
N GLU A 412 -5.06 -3.67 2.59
CA GLU A 412 -6.00 -3.90 3.68
C GLU A 412 -6.64 -2.59 4.13
N ILE A 413 -7.82 -2.70 4.76
CA ILE A 413 -8.54 -1.56 5.33
C ILE A 413 -8.08 -1.40 6.78
N ASP A 414 -7.54 -0.25 7.11
CA ASP A 414 -7.09 0.09 8.45
C ASP A 414 -8.23 0.63 9.34
N GLU A 415 -7.95 0.88 10.62
CA GLU A 415 -8.90 1.40 11.60
C GLU A 415 -9.52 2.74 11.21
N ASP A 416 -8.81 3.58 10.46
CA ASP A 416 -9.32 4.83 9.90
C ASP A 416 -10.27 4.64 8.70
N GLY A 417 -10.44 3.40 8.23
CA GLY A 417 -11.28 3.03 7.10
C GLY A 417 -10.64 3.26 5.73
N LEU A 418 -9.35 3.62 5.68
CA LEU A 418 -8.60 3.76 4.43
C LEU A 418 -7.89 2.46 4.05
N ILE A 419 -7.69 2.25 2.76
CA ILE A 419 -6.93 1.13 2.21
C ILE A 419 -5.46 1.53 2.13
N TYR A 420 -4.60 0.76 2.79
CA TYR A 420 -3.14 0.94 2.78
C TYR A 420 -2.42 -0.27 2.18
N PRO A 421 -1.21 -0.08 1.66
CA PRO A 421 -0.32 -1.17 1.30
C PRO A 421 0.45 -1.65 2.53
N TYR A 422 0.46 -2.96 2.76
CA TYR A 422 1.16 -3.61 3.86
C TYR A 422 2.14 -4.69 3.38
N ASN A 423 3.21 -4.88 4.14
CA ASN A 423 3.99 -6.10 4.14
C ASN A 423 3.58 -6.92 5.37
N ASN A 424 2.93 -8.04 5.16
CA ASN A 424 2.39 -8.87 6.23
C ASN A 424 3.43 -9.88 6.71
N VAL A 425 3.70 -9.86 8.02
CA VAL A 425 4.53 -10.84 8.69
C VAL A 425 3.63 -11.88 9.34
N LEU A 426 3.71 -13.10 8.86
CA LEU A 426 2.87 -14.20 9.34
C LEU A 426 3.62 -15.00 10.41
N PRO A 427 3.04 -15.26 11.59
CA PRO A 427 3.64 -16.12 12.57
C PRO A 427 3.52 -17.60 12.17
N ALA A 428 4.58 -18.39 12.44
CA ALA A 428 4.55 -19.85 12.31
C ALA A 428 5.47 -20.45 13.39
N TRP A 429 4.89 -21.01 14.47
CA TRP A 429 5.68 -21.43 15.62
C TRP A 429 4.93 -22.42 16.53
N TRP A 430 5.70 -23.19 17.30
CA TRP A 430 5.18 -24.14 18.30
C TRP A 430 5.04 -23.46 19.66
N GLY A 431 3.94 -23.74 20.36
CA GLY A 431 3.64 -23.15 21.66
C GLY A 431 3.13 -24.17 22.69
N HIS A 432 3.08 -23.72 23.95
CA HIS A 432 2.38 -24.36 25.04
C HIS A 432 1.13 -23.55 25.43
N LYS A 433 -0.02 -24.19 25.53
CA LYS A 433 -1.29 -23.55 25.86
C LYS A 433 -1.58 -23.72 27.37
N ASP A 434 -1.69 -22.61 28.08
CA ASP A 434 -2.15 -22.55 29.46
C ASP A 434 -3.43 -21.70 29.54
N GLY A 435 -4.57 -22.37 29.55
CA GLY A 435 -5.86 -21.73 29.47
C GLY A 435 -6.07 -20.96 28.18
N THR A 436 -6.08 -19.63 28.24
CA THR A 436 -6.18 -18.74 27.07
C THR A 436 -4.82 -18.20 26.60
N ILE A 437 -3.77 -18.43 27.37
CA ILE A 437 -2.43 -17.95 27.06
C ILE A 437 -1.68 -19.01 26.28
N ILE A 438 -0.92 -18.59 25.25
CA ILE A 438 -0.06 -19.48 24.47
C ILE A 438 1.36 -18.95 24.58
N TYR A 439 2.25 -19.75 25.16
CA TYR A 439 3.66 -19.44 25.33
C TYR A 439 4.49 -20.07 24.20
N PRO A 440 5.45 -19.38 23.59
CA PRO A 440 6.31 -19.96 22.59
C PRO A 440 7.20 -21.05 23.20
N LEU A 441 7.36 -22.16 22.47
CA LEU A 441 8.39 -23.17 22.74
C LEU A 441 9.66 -22.76 21.98
N TYR A 442 10.79 -22.87 22.66
CA TYR A 442 12.08 -22.50 22.08
C TYR A 442 12.74 -23.68 21.37
N LEU A 443 13.67 -23.40 20.49
CA LEU A 443 14.33 -24.43 19.69
C LEU A 443 14.86 -25.60 20.55
N LYS A 444 15.50 -25.30 21.68
CA LYS A 444 15.97 -26.31 22.65
C LYS A 444 14.88 -27.21 23.25
N GLU A 445 13.61 -26.80 23.16
CA GLU A 445 12.44 -27.59 23.61
C GLU A 445 11.81 -28.34 22.44
N ILE A 446 11.95 -27.83 21.21
CA ILE A 446 11.42 -28.41 19.99
C ILE A 446 12.37 -29.48 19.41
N GLU A 447 13.68 -29.23 19.37
CA GLU A 447 14.69 -30.12 18.81
C GLU A 447 14.63 -31.55 19.33
N PRO A 448 14.47 -31.82 20.64
CA PRO A 448 14.36 -33.18 21.15
C PRO A 448 13.14 -33.95 20.59
N ALA A 449 12.00 -33.26 20.42
CA ALA A 449 10.81 -33.86 19.85
C ALA A 449 10.99 -34.17 18.35
N TYR A 450 11.60 -33.25 17.63
CA TYR A 450 11.91 -33.41 16.23
C TYR A 450 12.93 -34.56 15.99
N THR A 451 14.01 -34.58 16.77
CA THR A 451 15.01 -35.66 16.73
C THR A 451 14.39 -37.02 17.02
N ALA A 452 13.46 -37.09 17.98
CA ALA A 452 12.78 -38.36 18.27
C ALA A 452 11.91 -38.84 17.09
N ILE A 453 11.30 -37.94 16.33
CA ILE A 453 10.57 -38.28 15.11
C ILE A 453 11.53 -38.86 14.06
N LEU A 454 12.62 -38.12 13.77
CA LEU A 454 13.61 -38.56 12.79
C LEU A 454 14.20 -39.94 13.16
N GLN A 455 14.51 -40.15 14.45
CA GLN A 455 15.01 -41.46 14.96
C GLN A 455 13.95 -42.55 14.76
N SER A 456 12.66 -42.28 15.00
CA SER A 456 11.59 -43.26 14.81
C SER A 456 11.40 -43.65 13.36
N ILE A 457 11.57 -42.71 12.42
CA ILE A 457 11.53 -42.97 10.98
C ILE A 457 12.72 -43.82 10.58
N TYR A 458 13.91 -43.43 11.03
CA TYR A 458 15.14 -44.22 10.76
C TYR A 458 15.04 -45.66 11.23
N GLU A 459 14.57 -45.90 12.44
CA GLU A 459 14.38 -47.25 12.99
C GLU A 459 13.32 -48.08 12.25
N ALA A 460 12.31 -47.42 11.67
CA ALA A 460 11.28 -48.07 10.91
C ALA A 460 11.73 -48.43 9.48
N GLU A 461 12.52 -47.61 8.86
CA GLU A 461 13.04 -47.83 7.49
C GLU A 461 14.30 -48.69 7.46
N TYR A 462 15.14 -48.62 8.50
CA TYR A 462 16.41 -49.37 8.63
C TYR A 462 16.39 -50.23 9.90
N PRO A 463 15.60 -51.32 9.98
CA PRO A 463 15.57 -52.14 11.18
C PRO A 463 16.92 -52.81 11.42
N ALA A 464 17.28 -52.96 12.67
CA ALA A 464 18.63 -53.40 13.14
C ALA A 464 19.08 -54.76 12.55
N ASP A 465 18.19 -55.56 12.03
CA ASP A 465 18.46 -56.84 11.38
C ASP A 465 19.01 -56.74 9.94
N GLU A 466 18.92 -55.56 9.32
CA GLU A 466 19.46 -55.24 7.99
C GLU A 466 20.62 -54.20 8.00
N ALA A 467 20.91 -53.64 9.18
CA ALA A 467 22.02 -52.70 9.31
C ALA A 467 23.35 -53.39 9.06
N ALA A 468 24.08 -52.96 8.04
CA ALA A 468 25.44 -53.33 7.75
C ALA A 468 26.36 -53.15 8.97
N GLU A 469 27.41 -53.95 9.06
CA GLU A 469 28.35 -54.10 10.16
C GLU A 469 28.54 -52.84 11.05
N PRO A 470 28.59 -53.03 12.39
CA PRO A 470 28.70 -51.91 13.31
C PRO A 470 29.94 -51.09 13.01
N VAL A 471 29.79 -49.85 12.60
CA VAL A 471 30.88 -48.87 12.55
C VAL A 471 31.36 -48.69 13.98
N GLU A 472 32.60 -48.93 14.28
CA GLU A 472 33.20 -48.92 15.64
C GLU A 472 33.11 -47.59 16.38
N ASP A 473 32.53 -46.57 15.77
CA ASP A 473 32.33 -45.22 16.33
C ASP A 473 30.85 -44.79 16.44
N ALA A 474 29.87 -45.70 16.46
CA ALA A 474 28.45 -45.41 16.52
C ALA A 474 27.99 -44.98 17.93
N GLU A 475 28.59 -43.95 18.51
CA GLU A 475 28.00 -43.28 19.69
C GLU A 475 27.08 -42.07 19.38
N GLU A 476 27.02 -41.60 18.14
CA GLU A 476 26.23 -40.40 17.86
C GLU A 476 25.47 -40.49 16.51
N GLY A 477 24.18 -40.85 16.58
CA GLY A 477 23.20 -40.34 15.64
C GLY A 477 23.00 -41.09 14.33
N ILE A 478 21.98 -40.69 13.59
CA ILE A 478 21.67 -41.13 12.23
C ILE A 478 22.79 -40.69 11.29
N PRO A 479 23.28 -41.54 10.37
CA PRO A 479 24.23 -41.14 9.35
C PRO A 479 23.77 -39.90 8.57
N ALA A 480 24.71 -38.98 8.27
CA ALA A 480 24.37 -37.67 7.73
C ALA A 480 23.63 -37.73 6.37
N ASP A 481 23.99 -38.67 5.53
CA ASP A 481 23.34 -38.93 4.23
C ASP A 481 21.92 -39.47 4.37
N ILE A 482 21.64 -40.30 5.36
CA ILE A 482 20.31 -40.79 5.69
C ILE A 482 19.49 -39.70 6.38
N MET A 483 20.12 -38.93 7.24
CA MET A 483 19.48 -37.77 7.87
C MET A 483 18.99 -36.77 6.81
N GLU A 484 19.82 -36.46 5.81
CA GLU A 484 19.45 -35.59 4.69
C GLU A 484 18.25 -36.17 3.89
N GLU A 485 18.19 -37.49 3.68
CA GLU A 485 17.09 -38.15 2.99
C GLU A 485 15.77 -38.10 3.81
N ILE A 486 15.86 -38.32 5.13
CA ILE A 486 14.68 -38.24 6.02
C ILE A 486 14.18 -36.80 6.13
N VAL A 487 15.10 -35.82 6.28
CA VAL A 487 14.73 -34.39 6.34
C VAL A 487 14.09 -33.93 5.04
N ALA A 488 14.60 -34.38 3.88
CA ALA A 488 14.00 -34.06 2.59
C ALA A 488 12.54 -34.52 2.46
N GLY A 489 12.10 -35.48 3.28
CA GLY A 489 10.71 -35.88 3.36
C GLY A 489 9.77 -34.87 4.05
N PHE A 490 10.32 -33.88 4.74
CA PHE A 490 9.62 -32.77 5.42
C PHE A 490 9.96 -31.39 4.83
N ASP A 491 10.83 -31.33 3.84
CA ASP A 491 11.26 -30.10 3.17
C ASP A 491 10.50 -29.96 1.86
N ASP A 492 9.31 -29.42 1.91
CA ASP A 492 8.43 -29.29 0.76
C ASP A 492 8.86 -28.19 -0.21
N ASN A 493 9.67 -27.22 0.26
CA ASN A 493 10.11 -26.08 -0.55
C ASN A 493 11.57 -26.20 -1.04
N GLY A 494 12.34 -27.16 -0.53
CA GLY A 494 13.72 -27.44 -0.96
C GLY A 494 14.76 -26.46 -0.37
N ASP A 495 14.49 -25.85 0.79
CA ASP A 495 15.42 -24.90 1.44
C ASP A 495 16.34 -25.57 2.47
N GLY A 496 16.20 -26.86 2.67
CA GLY A 496 16.96 -27.66 3.63
C GLY A 496 16.45 -27.57 5.07
N GLN A 497 15.25 -26.98 5.27
CA GLN A 497 14.59 -26.93 6.57
C GLN A 497 13.23 -27.66 6.48
N PRO A 498 12.87 -28.45 7.49
CA PRO A 498 11.57 -29.16 7.45
C PRO A 498 10.41 -28.24 7.77
N GLU A 499 9.37 -28.27 6.93
CA GLU A 499 8.07 -27.69 7.22
C GLU A 499 7.11 -28.74 7.77
N MET A 500 6.47 -28.42 8.89
CA MET A 500 5.39 -29.24 9.43
C MET A 500 4.04 -28.62 9.03
N ASN A 501 3.57 -28.94 7.82
CA ASN A 501 2.46 -28.24 7.20
C ASN A 501 1.24 -29.11 6.93
N THR A 502 1.41 -30.44 6.79
CA THR A 502 0.30 -31.38 6.65
C THR A 502 -0.34 -31.71 8.01
N GLU A 503 -1.61 -32.13 8.00
CA GLU A 503 -2.33 -32.53 9.21
C GLU A 503 -1.62 -33.71 9.94
N GLU A 504 -1.02 -34.63 9.16
CA GLU A 504 -0.30 -35.79 9.71
C GLU A 504 1.01 -35.38 10.39
N GLU A 505 1.79 -34.51 9.81
CA GLU A 505 3.04 -33.96 10.36
C GLU A 505 2.76 -33.13 11.59
N ILE A 506 1.78 -32.21 11.53
CA ILE A 506 1.35 -31.40 12.68
C ILE A 506 0.93 -32.33 13.82
N ARG A 507 0.13 -33.38 13.53
CA ARG A 507 -0.30 -34.35 14.52
C ARG A 507 0.88 -35.08 15.16
N THR A 508 1.83 -35.51 14.32
CA THR A 508 3.02 -36.23 14.76
C THR A 508 3.88 -35.37 15.66
N MET A 509 4.14 -34.14 15.27
CA MET A 509 4.94 -33.20 16.05
C MET A 509 4.27 -32.80 17.36
N LEU A 510 2.96 -32.52 17.36
CA LEU A 510 2.21 -32.23 18.58
C LEU A 510 2.21 -33.43 19.56
N ALA A 511 2.16 -34.65 19.03
CA ALA A 511 2.26 -35.87 19.86
C ALA A 511 3.65 -36.07 20.44
N ALA A 512 4.69 -35.81 19.66
CA ALA A 512 6.08 -35.89 20.11
C ALA A 512 6.39 -34.82 21.19
N LEU A 513 5.96 -33.61 20.99
CA LEU A 513 6.13 -32.52 21.97
C LEU A 513 5.51 -32.82 23.34
N LYS A 514 4.42 -33.59 23.40
CA LYS A 514 3.84 -34.05 24.68
C LYS A 514 4.76 -34.91 25.49
N THR A 515 5.73 -35.52 24.93
CA THR A 515 6.67 -36.45 25.60
C THR A 515 7.97 -35.78 26.04
N VAL A 516 8.20 -34.53 25.64
CA VAL A 516 9.44 -33.79 25.92
C VAL A 516 9.36 -33.14 27.28
N ALA A 517 10.38 -33.30 28.11
CA ALA A 517 10.54 -32.57 29.36
C ALA A 517 11.07 -31.15 29.08
N GLY A 518 10.38 -30.12 29.53
CA GLY A 518 10.74 -28.74 29.32
C GLY A 518 10.31 -27.83 30.46
N ARG A 519 10.14 -26.53 30.19
CA ARG A 519 9.62 -25.55 31.16
C ARG A 519 8.23 -25.86 31.67
N PHE A 520 7.45 -26.57 30.87
CA PHE A 520 6.06 -26.89 31.14
C PHE A 520 5.89 -28.40 31.41
N ASP A 521 5.29 -28.78 32.54
CA ASP A 521 4.99 -30.17 32.89
C ASP A 521 3.61 -30.24 33.61
N PRO A 522 2.59 -30.79 32.96
CA PRO A 522 2.56 -31.31 31.62
C PRO A 522 2.55 -30.23 30.54
N ILE A 523 3.17 -30.52 29.40
CA ILE A 523 3.08 -29.66 28.24
C ILE A 523 1.76 -29.90 27.47
N GLU A 524 1.07 -28.80 27.09
CA GLU A 524 -0.07 -28.82 26.18
C GLU A 524 0.35 -28.14 24.84
N PRO A 525 0.94 -28.88 23.92
CA PRO A 525 1.52 -28.30 22.72
C PRO A 525 0.45 -27.85 21.74
N VAL A 526 0.72 -26.72 21.10
CA VAL A 526 -0.06 -26.17 19.99
C VAL A 526 0.85 -25.71 18.87
N TYR A 527 0.30 -25.64 17.64
CA TYR A 527 0.98 -25.03 16.51
C TYR A 527 0.23 -23.78 16.06
N VAL A 528 0.92 -22.67 15.94
CA VAL A 528 0.36 -21.37 15.53
C VAL A 528 0.77 -21.10 14.09
N LYS A 529 -0.21 -21.02 13.17
CA LYS A 529 0.04 -20.84 11.73
C LYS A 529 -1.24 -20.39 11.02
N GLY A 530 -1.14 -19.51 10.04
CA GLY A 530 -2.24 -19.19 9.11
C GLY A 530 -3.52 -18.69 9.81
N ASN A 531 -3.42 -17.72 10.73
CA ASN A 531 -4.53 -17.19 11.54
C ASN A 531 -5.22 -18.21 12.46
N LYS A 532 -4.59 -19.37 12.69
CA LYS A 532 -5.15 -20.47 13.48
C LYS A 532 -4.16 -21.02 14.48
N VAL A 533 -4.71 -21.61 15.51
CA VAL A 533 -3.99 -22.45 16.46
C VAL A 533 -4.48 -23.89 16.29
N TYR A 534 -3.54 -24.78 16.05
CA TYR A 534 -3.77 -26.22 15.88
C TYR A 534 -3.45 -26.94 17.18
N GLU A 535 -4.33 -27.83 17.62
CA GLU A 535 -4.16 -28.62 18.85
C GLU A 535 -4.73 -30.03 18.64
N LEU A 536 -4.29 -31.00 19.46
CA LEU A 536 -4.86 -32.34 19.46
C LEU A 536 -6.13 -32.38 20.33
N ASP A 537 -7.21 -32.82 19.76
CA ASP A 537 -8.44 -33.12 20.53
C ASP A 537 -8.27 -34.34 21.45
N ALA A 538 -9.32 -34.64 22.22
CA ALA A 538 -9.31 -35.79 23.12
C ALA A 538 -9.19 -37.16 22.39
N GLY A 539 -9.44 -37.20 21.11
CA GLY A 539 -9.27 -38.35 20.22
C GLY A 539 -7.91 -38.44 19.55
N GLY A 540 -7.03 -37.48 19.78
CA GLY A 540 -5.71 -37.38 19.15
C GLY A 540 -5.75 -36.89 17.69
N GLN A 541 -6.86 -36.30 17.25
CA GLN A 541 -6.99 -35.68 15.93
C GLN A 541 -6.65 -34.20 16.00
N VAL A 542 -6.12 -33.67 14.90
CA VAL A 542 -5.81 -32.22 14.80
C VAL A 542 -7.10 -31.43 14.69
N SER A 543 -7.27 -30.46 15.54
CA SER A 543 -8.32 -29.44 15.47
C SER A 543 -7.71 -28.05 15.39
N SER A 544 -8.38 -27.10 14.75
CA SER A 544 -7.89 -25.74 14.65
C SER A 544 -8.93 -24.70 15.01
N THR A 545 -8.50 -23.62 15.67
CA THR A 545 -9.36 -22.49 16.05
C THR A 545 -8.67 -21.17 15.70
N SER A 546 -9.45 -20.16 15.30
CA SER A 546 -8.90 -18.80 15.14
C SER A 546 -8.53 -18.22 16.49
N HIS A 547 -7.37 -17.59 16.57
CA HIS A 547 -6.86 -17.01 17.82
C HIS A 547 -6.03 -15.75 17.52
N PRO A 548 -6.14 -14.68 18.34
CA PRO A 548 -5.39 -13.42 18.13
C PRO A 548 -3.86 -13.61 18.04
N VAL A 549 -3.31 -14.64 18.69
CA VAL A 549 -1.88 -14.95 18.63
C VAL A 549 -1.38 -15.32 17.23
N ALA A 550 -2.29 -15.79 16.39
CA ALA A 550 -1.99 -16.20 15.01
C ALA A 550 -2.23 -15.08 13.98
N GLU A 551 -2.71 -13.90 14.41
CA GLU A 551 -2.91 -12.76 13.53
C GLU A 551 -1.58 -12.25 12.98
N PRO A 552 -1.53 -11.87 11.70
CA PRO A 552 -0.33 -11.29 11.11
C PRO A 552 0.02 -9.93 11.74
N LEU A 553 1.29 -9.58 11.68
CA LEU A 553 1.73 -8.22 11.90
C LEU A 553 1.70 -7.45 10.58
N HIS A 554 0.99 -6.34 10.56
CA HIS A 554 0.82 -5.51 9.38
C HIS A 554 1.83 -4.36 9.38
N TRP A 555 2.81 -4.43 8.48
CA TRP A 555 3.81 -3.37 8.30
C TRP A 555 3.37 -2.42 7.19
N ALA A 556 2.87 -1.24 7.55
CA ALA A 556 2.47 -0.22 6.60
C ALA A 556 3.67 0.25 5.75
N LEU A 557 3.47 0.34 4.43
CA LEU A 557 4.49 0.75 3.47
C LEU A 557 4.30 2.23 3.14
N ASN A 558 5.31 3.03 3.47
CA ASN A 558 5.25 4.49 3.36
C ASN A 558 6.44 5.10 2.59
N HIS A 559 7.39 4.29 2.12
CA HIS A 559 8.61 4.72 1.45
C HIS A 559 8.64 4.32 -0.02
N ASN A 560 9.59 4.91 -0.76
CA ASN A 560 9.77 4.78 -2.19
C ASN A 560 8.58 5.35 -2.98
N VAL A 561 8.32 6.63 -2.72
CA VAL A 561 7.22 7.36 -3.37
C VAL A 561 7.48 7.48 -4.87
N ALA A 562 6.59 6.89 -5.65
CA ALA A 562 6.68 6.86 -7.09
C ALA A 562 6.39 8.22 -7.72
N ALA A 563 7.07 8.52 -8.82
CA ALA A 563 6.71 9.61 -9.69
C ALA A 563 5.27 9.44 -10.22
N ARG A 564 4.63 10.56 -10.54
CA ARG A 564 3.21 10.58 -10.96
C ARG A 564 2.88 9.57 -12.05
N ASP A 565 3.74 9.41 -13.03
CA ASP A 565 3.57 8.51 -14.18
C ASP A 565 3.74 7.03 -13.85
N LYS A 566 4.24 6.72 -12.67
CA LYS A 566 4.35 5.36 -12.12
C LYS A 566 3.30 5.06 -11.05
N ALA A 567 2.55 6.06 -10.60
CA ALA A 567 1.52 5.90 -9.57
C ALA A 567 0.35 5.06 -10.10
N LEU A 568 -0.22 4.24 -9.23
CA LEU A 568 -1.41 3.44 -9.54
C LEU A 568 -2.58 4.36 -9.94
N GLY A 569 -3.25 4.06 -11.03
CA GLY A 569 -4.32 4.88 -11.59
C GLY A 569 -3.86 5.96 -12.58
N TYR A 570 -2.55 6.11 -12.84
CA TYR A 570 -2.05 7.05 -13.84
C TYR A 570 -2.51 6.72 -15.26
N ASN A 571 -2.56 5.44 -15.64
CA ASN A 571 -3.03 4.99 -16.94
C ASN A 571 -4.56 4.92 -17.04
N GLY A 572 -5.25 5.34 -15.99
CA GLY A 572 -6.70 5.39 -15.94
C GLY A 572 -7.34 4.37 -14.99
N CYS A 573 -8.67 4.29 -15.06
CA CYS A 573 -9.46 3.44 -14.15
C CYS A 573 -9.11 1.95 -14.25
N THR A 574 -8.57 1.51 -15.38
CA THR A 574 -8.22 0.09 -15.62
C THR A 574 -7.01 -0.38 -14.81
N ASP A 575 -6.18 0.51 -14.27
CA ASP A 575 -5.07 0.12 -13.39
C ASP A 575 -5.57 -0.65 -12.14
N CYS A 576 -6.75 -0.26 -11.63
CA CYS A 576 -7.41 -0.95 -10.51
C CYS A 576 -8.65 -1.74 -10.96
N HIS A 577 -9.43 -1.23 -11.92
CA HIS A 577 -10.71 -1.79 -12.37
C HIS A 577 -10.58 -2.65 -13.63
N SER A 578 -9.50 -3.43 -13.73
CA SER A 578 -9.38 -4.52 -14.71
C SER A 578 -9.41 -5.88 -14.00
N SER A 579 -9.72 -6.93 -14.75
CA SER A 579 -9.81 -8.30 -14.20
C SER A 579 -8.44 -8.92 -13.84
N ASP A 580 -7.37 -8.24 -14.18
CA ASP A 580 -5.97 -8.59 -13.94
C ASP A 580 -5.24 -7.54 -13.08
N SER A 581 -5.98 -6.61 -12.46
CA SER A 581 -5.38 -5.60 -11.59
C SER A 581 -4.81 -6.23 -10.32
N ARG A 582 -3.63 -5.79 -9.92
CA ARG A 582 -3.03 -6.21 -8.63
C ARG A 582 -3.85 -5.75 -7.43
N PHE A 583 -4.43 -4.57 -7.52
CA PHE A 583 -5.13 -3.93 -6.42
C PHE A 583 -6.34 -4.75 -5.93
N PHE A 584 -7.09 -5.38 -6.84
CA PHE A 584 -8.25 -6.19 -6.46
C PHE A 584 -8.07 -7.69 -6.69
N PHE A 585 -7.27 -8.08 -7.70
CA PHE A 585 -7.14 -9.49 -8.12
C PHE A 585 -5.74 -10.05 -7.86
N GLY A 586 -4.84 -9.27 -7.26
CA GLY A 586 -3.57 -9.77 -6.74
C GLY A 586 -3.81 -10.80 -5.63
N ALA A 587 -2.83 -11.67 -5.44
CA ALA A 587 -2.85 -12.67 -4.37
C ALA A 587 -1.99 -12.19 -3.19
N ALA A 588 -2.51 -12.32 -1.97
CA ALA A 588 -1.77 -12.14 -0.73
C ALA A 588 -1.66 -13.47 0.01
N THR A 589 -0.50 -13.76 0.56
CA THR A 589 -0.31 -14.96 1.38
C THR A 589 -1.06 -14.81 2.70
N VAL A 590 -1.89 -15.81 3.03
CA VAL A 590 -2.66 -15.88 4.28
C VAL A 590 -2.22 -17.02 5.18
N ASP A 591 -1.54 -18.03 4.62
CA ASP A 591 -0.86 -19.08 5.37
C ASP A 591 0.48 -19.36 4.66
N PRO A 592 1.62 -19.28 5.35
CA PRO A 592 2.93 -19.41 4.72
C PRO A 592 3.18 -20.80 4.15
N PHE A 593 2.63 -21.85 4.78
CA PHE A 593 2.87 -23.23 4.38
C PHE A 593 1.56 -24.03 4.29
N GLY A 594 1.05 -24.19 3.08
CA GLY A 594 -0.08 -25.07 2.83
C GLY A 594 0.31 -26.55 2.87
N PRO A 595 -0.67 -27.47 2.84
CA PRO A 595 -0.42 -28.92 2.92
C PRO A 595 0.39 -29.50 1.76
N ASP A 596 0.64 -28.75 0.73
CA ASP A 596 1.42 -29.11 -0.46
C ASP A 596 2.76 -28.33 -0.53
N GLY A 597 3.21 -27.74 0.59
CA GLY A 597 4.40 -26.92 0.67
C GLY A 597 4.29 -25.55 -0.03
N GLN A 598 3.10 -25.22 -0.57
CA GLN A 598 2.89 -23.94 -1.24
C GLN A 598 2.12 -22.99 -0.34
N PRO A 599 2.36 -21.67 -0.40
CA PRO A 599 1.61 -20.70 0.39
C PRO A 599 0.14 -20.69 -0.03
N ILE A 600 -0.76 -20.70 0.95
CA ILE A 600 -2.17 -20.46 0.72
C ILE A 600 -2.37 -18.96 0.55
N THR A 601 -3.00 -18.58 -0.56
CA THR A 601 -3.25 -17.18 -0.89
C THR A 601 -4.74 -16.88 -0.91
N ALA A 602 -5.09 -15.63 -0.55
CA ALA A 602 -6.40 -15.05 -0.78
C ALA A 602 -6.30 -13.95 -1.84
N ALA A 603 -7.37 -13.74 -2.60
CA ALA A 603 -7.41 -12.59 -3.51
C ALA A 603 -7.59 -11.29 -2.72
N MET A 604 -6.93 -10.20 -3.17
CA MET A 604 -7.00 -8.89 -2.49
C MET A 604 -8.43 -8.42 -2.26
N HIS A 605 -9.34 -8.67 -3.23
CA HIS A 605 -10.74 -8.27 -3.06
C HIS A 605 -11.45 -9.00 -1.90
N GLU A 606 -11.01 -10.20 -1.55
CA GLU A 606 -11.56 -10.96 -0.41
C GLU A 606 -11.11 -10.33 0.90
N LEU A 607 -9.83 -9.95 1.01
CA LEU A 607 -9.27 -9.23 2.16
C LEU A 607 -9.92 -7.86 2.33
N LEU A 608 -10.16 -7.14 1.22
CA LEU A 608 -10.84 -5.86 1.21
C LEU A 608 -12.38 -5.96 1.37
N GLY A 609 -12.95 -7.17 1.43
CA GLY A 609 -14.38 -7.38 1.58
C GLY A 609 -15.22 -6.99 0.35
N TYR A 610 -14.61 -6.91 -0.84
CA TYR A 610 -15.32 -6.59 -2.08
C TYR A 610 -15.87 -7.83 -2.79
N SER A 611 -17.08 -7.72 -3.33
CA SER A 611 -17.67 -8.79 -4.14
C SER A 611 -16.94 -8.93 -5.49
N GLN A 612 -16.44 -10.11 -5.80
CA GLN A 612 -15.83 -10.40 -7.10
C GLN A 612 -16.76 -10.04 -8.27
N ALA A 613 -18.07 -10.31 -8.15
CA ALA A 613 -19.03 -9.99 -9.19
C ALA A 613 -19.13 -8.48 -9.46
N SER A 614 -19.08 -7.64 -8.42
CA SER A 614 -19.13 -6.18 -8.58
C SER A 614 -17.86 -5.64 -9.24
N LEU A 615 -16.70 -6.22 -8.91
CA LEU A 615 -15.42 -5.85 -9.51
C LEU A 615 -15.30 -6.28 -10.97
N LEU A 616 -15.74 -7.49 -11.31
CA LEU A 616 -15.79 -7.95 -12.70
C LEU A 616 -16.76 -7.12 -13.55
N LEU A 617 -17.88 -6.66 -12.96
CA LEU A 617 -18.78 -5.74 -13.63
C LEU A 617 -18.12 -4.37 -13.87
N SER A 618 -17.38 -3.85 -12.88
CA SER A 618 -16.59 -2.62 -13.05
C SER A 618 -15.52 -2.79 -14.12
N ALA A 619 -14.80 -3.90 -14.11
CA ALA A 619 -13.79 -4.22 -15.13
C ALA A 619 -14.39 -4.32 -16.55
N TRP A 620 -15.56 -4.96 -16.68
CA TRP A 620 -16.29 -5.00 -17.95
C TRP A 620 -16.74 -3.60 -18.40
N ARG A 621 -17.21 -2.76 -17.47
CA ARG A 621 -17.61 -1.40 -17.75
C ARG A 621 -16.44 -0.56 -18.28
N GLU A 622 -15.28 -0.62 -17.62
CA GLU A 622 -14.10 0.16 -17.98
C GLU A 622 -13.42 -0.41 -19.25
N GLY A 623 -13.23 -1.72 -19.33
CA GLY A 623 -12.49 -2.38 -20.41
C GLY A 623 -13.28 -2.64 -21.70
N MET A 624 -14.63 -2.72 -21.63
CA MET A 624 -15.46 -3.03 -22.80
C MET A 624 -16.52 -1.97 -23.09
N LEU A 625 -17.36 -1.62 -22.10
CA LEU A 625 -18.49 -0.72 -22.36
C LEU A 625 -18.02 0.67 -22.78
N LYS A 626 -17.08 1.25 -22.03
CA LYS A 626 -16.52 2.57 -22.36
C LYS A 626 -15.86 2.62 -23.74
N PRO A 627 -14.91 1.73 -24.07
CA PRO A 627 -14.29 1.72 -25.40
C PRO A 627 -15.26 1.44 -26.55
N ALA A 628 -16.30 0.61 -26.33
CA ALA A 628 -17.29 0.30 -27.36
C ALA A 628 -18.26 1.45 -27.64
N THR A 629 -18.56 2.30 -26.64
CA THR A 629 -19.56 3.38 -26.75
C THR A 629 -19.34 4.33 -27.92
N PRO A 630 -18.13 4.91 -28.20
CA PRO A 630 -17.92 5.80 -29.34
C PRO A 630 -18.15 5.10 -30.67
N TRP A 631 -17.81 3.82 -30.79
CA TRP A 631 -18.02 3.03 -31.99
C TRP A 631 -19.50 2.75 -32.23
N ILE A 632 -20.28 2.47 -31.19
CA ILE A 632 -21.74 2.31 -31.26
C ILE A 632 -22.38 3.64 -31.73
N VAL A 633 -22.00 4.75 -31.11
CA VAL A 633 -22.51 6.08 -31.51
C VAL A 633 -22.13 6.41 -32.96
N LEU A 634 -20.87 6.16 -33.35
CA LEU A 634 -20.42 6.38 -34.71
C LEU A 634 -21.20 5.52 -35.73
N ALA A 635 -21.42 4.23 -35.43
CA ALA A 635 -22.20 3.33 -36.28
C ALA A 635 -23.63 3.85 -36.49
N VAL A 636 -24.29 4.30 -35.40
CA VAL A 636 -25.65 4.89 -35.49
C VAL A 636 -25.67 6.14 -36.38
N VAL A 637 -24.66 7.02 -36.23
CA VAL A 637 -24.55 8.23 -37.08
C VAL A 637 -24.30 7.86 -38.54
N VAL A 638 -23.39 6.91 -38.81
CA VAL A 638 -23.10 6.45 -40.16
C VAL A 638 -24.35 5.82 -40.81
N ILE A 639 -25.08 4.96 -40.08
CA ILE A 639 -26.34 4.38 -40.54
C ILE A 639 -27.37 5.47 -40.89
N ALA A 640 -27.53 6.48 -40.03
CA ALA A 640 -28.41 7.60 -40.26
C ALA A 640 -28.03 8.40 -41.50
N LEU A 641 -26.73 8.68 -41.70
CA LEU A 641 -26.23 9.39 -42.88
C LEU A 641 -26.36 8.57 -44.15
N LEU A 642 -26.09 7.28 -44.14
CA LEU A 642 -26.32 6.35 -45.25
C LEU A 642 -27.81 6.30 -45.64
N HIS A 643 -28.69 6.12 -44.65
CA HIS A 643 -30.13 6.16 -44.87
C HIS A 643 -30.56 7.51 -45.52
N PHE A 644 -30.04 8.64 -44.99
CA PHE A 644 -30.34 9.95 -45.56
C PHE A 644 -29.83 10.09 -46.99
N SER A 645 -28.67 9.56 -47.33
CA SER A 645 -28.11 9.62 -48.70
C SER A 645 -28.90 8.79 -49.70
N LEU A 646 -29.50 7.68 -49.25
CA LEU A 646 -30.31 6.79 -50.06
C LEU A 646 -31.73 7.27 -50.27
N PHE A 647 -32.37 7.78 -49.20
CA PHE A 647 -33.81 8.08 -49.20
C PHE A 647 -34.12 9.57 -49.07
N GLY A 648 -33.17 10.43 -48.63
CA GLY A 648 -33.29 11.87 -48.59
C GLY A 648 -34.40 12.40 -47.67
N VAL A 649 -34.89 13.62 -47.99
CA VAL A 649 -35.96 14.27 -47.24
C VAL A 649 -37.30 13.69 -47.70
N ARG A 650 -38.07 13.19 -46.76
CA ARG A 650 -39.41 12.67 -47.05
C ARG A 650 -40.36 13.82 -47.31
N ASN A 651 -40.78 13.95 -48.60
CA ASN A 651 -41.71 14.98 -49.09
C ASN A 651 -41.10 16.39 -49.13
N GLY A 652 -40.35 16.68 -50.17
CA GLY A 652 -40.06 18.05 -50.62
C GLY A 652 -41.34 18.84 -50.83
N ASN A 653 -41.42 19.97 -50.18
CA ASN A 653 -42.60 20.74 -49.99
C ASN A 653 -43.09 21.57 -51.07
N PRO A 654 -44.35 21.65 -51.15
CA PRO A 654 -45.01 22.91 -51.58
C PRO A 654 -45.88 23.45 -50.47
N GLN A 655 -45.87 24.74 -50.33
CA GLN A 655 -46.80 25.58 -49.53
C GLN A 655 -47.20 25.02 -48.13
N TYR A 656 -46.34 25.23 -47.16
CA TYR A 656 -46.66 24.97 -45.74
C TYR A 656 -47.42 26.17 -45.16
N ILE A 657 -48.71 26.06 -45.01
CA ILE A 657 -49.53 27.02 -44.30
C ILE A 657 -49.97 26.36 -42.96
N PRO A 658 -49.42 26.76 -41.78
CA PRO A 658 -49.73 26.14 -40.53
C PRO A 658 -51.11 26.59 -40.01
N ASN A 659 -52.12 25.75 -40.13
CA ASN A 659 -53.50 26.04 -39.79
C ASN A 659 -54.12 25.10 -38.74
N VAL A 660 -53.48 24.00 -38.41
CA VAL A 660 -53.96 23.02 -37.45
C VAL A 660 -53.06 22.98 -36.21
N VAL A 661 -53.66 23.12 -35.02
CA VAL A 661 -52.91 23.02 -33.73
C VAL A 661 -52.56 21.56 -33.46
N ARG A 662 -51.25 21.25 -33.37
CA ARG A 662 -50.79 19.93 -33.01
C ARG A 662 -50.31 19.85 -31.56
N PHE A 663 -49.57 20.89 -31.11
CA PHE A 663 -49.02 20.93 -29.76
C PHE A 663 -49.49 22.18 -29.01
N ARG A 664 -49.99 21.99 -27.79
CA ARG A 664 -50.34 23.06 -26.87
C ARG A 664 -49.07 23.69 -26.24
N VAL A 665 -49.19 24.87 -25.63
CA VAL A 665 -48.05 25.60 -25.07
C VAL A 665 -47.33 24.78 -23.99
N HIS A 666 -48.06 24.16 -23.08
CA HIS A 666 -47.44 23.35 -22.01
C HIS A 666 -46.67 22.11 -22.59
N GLU A 667 -47.21 21.45 -23.63
CA GLU A 667 -46.49 20.32 -24.28
C GLU A 667 -45.17 20.81 -24.89
N ARG A 668 -45.15 21.98 -25.45
CA ARG A 668 -43.94 22.59 -26.06
C ARG A 668 -42.93 23.01 -25.00
N VAL A 669 -43.39 23.59 -23.87
CA VAL A 669 -42.49 23.97 -22.76
C VAL A 669 -41.85 22.75 -22.13
N ILE A 670 -42.60 21.69 -21.83
CA ILE A 670 -42.05 20.45 -21.27
C ILE A 670 -41.01 19.86 -22.22
N HIS A 671 -41.35 19.81 -23.55
CA HIS A 671 -40.40 19.29 -24.53
C HIS A 671 -39.12 20.16 -24.64
N LEU A 672 -39.23 21.49 -24.54
CA LEU A 672 -38.09 22.39 -24.56
C LEU A 672 -37.17 22.19 -23.33
N VAL A 673 -37.76 22.05 -22.16
CA VAL A 673 -37.01 21.76 -20.93
C VAL A 673 -36.28 20.43 -21.06
N LEU A 674 -36.95 19.37 -21.51
CA LEU A 674 -36.31 18.08 -21.77
C LEU A 674 -35.20 18.20 -22.79
N MET A 675 -35.41 18.90 -23.90
CA MET A 675 -34.40 19.05 -24.94
C MET A 675 -33.15 19.75 -24.42
N LEU A 676 -33.28 20.87 -23.70
CA LEU A 676 -32.15 21.60 -23.15
C LEU A 676 -31.42 20.79 -22.05
N SER A 677 -32.20 20.16 -21.16
CA SER A 677 -31.65 19.29 -20.12
C SER A 677 -30.89 18.10 -20.72
N MET A 678 -31.47 17.42 -21.72
CA MET A 678 -30.80 16.26 -22.35
C MET A 678 -29.52 16.63 -23.08
N VAL A 679 -29.52 17.79 -23.79
CA VAL A 679 -28.28 18.28 -24.42
C VAL A 679 -27.19 18.51 -23.39
N PHE A 680 -27.49 19.15 -22.29
CA PHE A 680 -26.58 19.42 -21.19
C PHE A 680 -26.09 18.10 -20.54
N LEU A 681 -27.02 17.20 -20.19
CA LEU A 681 -26.71 15.92 -19.55
C LEU A 681 -25.87 14.99 -20.43
N VAL A 682 -26.16 14.96 -21.74
CA VAL A 682 -25.36 14.20 -22.72
C VAL A 682 -23.94 14.75 -22.80
N ILE A 683 -23.75 16.06 -22.90
CA ILE A 683 -22.42 16.69 -22.99
C ILE A 683 -21.63 16.41 -21.70
N THR A 684 -22.22 16.70 -20.53
CA THR A 684 -21.54 16.51 -19.25
C THR A 684 -21.32 15.03 -18.93
N GLY A 685 -22.31 14.18 -19.24
CA GLY A 685 -22.19 12.74 -19.07
C GLY A 685 -21.09 12.12 -19.95
N PHE A 686 -20.95 12.55 -21.20
CA PHE A 686 -19.84 12.15 -22.09
C PHE A 686 -18.47 12.58 -21.54
N ILE A 687 -18.38 13.78 -21.01
CA ILE A 687 -17.16 14.29 -20.40
C ILE A 687 -16.79 13.41 -19.20
N PHE A 688 -17.71 13.11 -18.29
CA PHE A 688 -17.45 12.25 -17.12
C PHE A 688 -17.17 10.79 -17.48
N PHE A 689 -17.75 10.31 -18.59
CA PHE A 689 -17.59 8.93 -19.02
C PHE A 689 -16.24 8.65 -19.67
N PHE A 690 -15.71 9.60 -20.47
CA PHE A 690 -14.47 9.44 -21.23
C PHE A 690 -13.28 10.21 -20.67
N SER A 691 -13.52 11.18 -19.81
CA SER A 691 -12.44 11.99 -19.29
C SER A 691 -11.81 11.30 -18.08
N GLU A 692 -10.58 10.84 -18.24
CA GLU A 692 -9.74 10.39 -17.13
C GLU A 692 -9.36 11.55 -16.20
N HIS A 693 -9.57 12.78 -16.63
CA HIS A 693 -9.33 14.00 -15.89
C HIS A 693 -10.62 14.83 -15.89
N ASP A 694 -11.09 15.28 -14.73
CA ASP A 694 -12.26 16.15 -14.64
C ASP A 694 -11.92 17.57 -15.18
N PRO A 695 -12.10 17.84 -16.47
CA PRO A 695 -11.67 19.11 -17.07
C PRO A 695 -12.57 20.28 -16.65
N LEU A 696 -13.75 19.97 -16.07
CA LEU A 696 -14.77 20.95 -15.71
C LEU A 696 -14.82 21.23 -14.21
N GLY A 697 -14.17 20.39 -13.39
CA GLY A 697 -14.15 20.54 -11.93
C GLY A 697 -15.47 20.16 -11.21
N PRO A 698 -15.50 20.25 -9.88
CA PRO A 698 -16.62 19.77 -9.05
C PRO A 698 -17.98 20.40 -9.39
N TRP A 699 -18.02 21.65 -9.84
CA TRP A 699 -19.25 22.35 -10.21
C TRP A 699 -20.04 21.64 -11.33
N ALA A 700 -19.35 20.97 -12.22
CA ALA A 700 -19.99 20.29 -13.35
C ALA A 700 -20.77 19.06 -12.89
N ARG A 701 -20.27 18.32 -11.92
CA ARG A 701 -20.98 17.17 -11.32
C ARG A 701 -22.21 17.61 -10.56
N GLU A 702 -22.10 18.68 -9.77
CA GLU A 702 -23.25 19.28 -9.08
C GLU A 702 -24.31 19.74 -10.08
N THR A 703 -23.89 20.46 -11.12
CA THR A 703 -24.80 20.98 -12.13
C THR A 703 -25.44 19.83 -12.94
N HIS A 704 -24.67 18.75 -13.27
CA HIS A 704 -25.22 17.55 -13.90
C HIS A 704 -26.35 16.96 -13.04
N SER A 705 -26.14 16.81 -11.74
CA SER A 705 -27.13 16.29 -10.81
C SER A 705 -28.40 17.20 -10.74
N ILE A 706 -28.20 18.51 -10.60
CA ILE A 706 -29.33 19.48 -10.55
C ILE A 706 -30.14 19.41 -11.85
N VAL A 707 -29.48 19.45 -13.00
CA VAL A 707 -30.18 19.33 -14.30
C VAL A 707 -30.82 17.94 -14.45
N GLY A 708 -30.25 16.90 -13.90
CA GLY A 708 -30.82 15.56 -13.81
C GLY A 708 -32.14 15.55 -13.03
N PHE A 709 -32.23 16.25 -11.89
CA PHE A 709 -33.52 16.42 -11.15
C PHE A 709 -34.56 17.17 -11.97
N VAL A 710 -34.13 18.23 -12.67
CA VAL A 710 -35.06 19.00 -13.56
C VAL A 710 -35.56 18.10 -14.70
N ALA A 711 -34.65 17.35 -15.34
CA ALA A 711 -35.03 16.40 -16.39
C ALA A 711 -35.98 15.31 -15.89
N SER A 712 -35.75 14.78 -14.69
CA SER A 712 -36.61 13.77 -14.05
C SER A 712 -38.03 14.30 -13.82
N GLY A 713 -38.17 15.51 -13.30
CA GLY A 713 -39.47 16.19 -13.17
C GLY A 713 -40.13 16.37 -14.50
N ALA A 714 -39.39 16.77 -15.54
CA ALA A 714 -39.95 16.95 -16.88
C ALA A 714 -40.36 15.62 -17.55
N VAL A 715 -39.63 14.50 -17.29
CA VAL A 715 -40.03 13.13 -17.73
C VAL A 715 -41.33 12.71 -17.07
N ILE A 716 -41.50 12.97 -15.77
CA ILE A 716 -42.80 12.70 -15.07
C ILE A 716 -43.92 13.48 -15.69
N LEU A 717 -43.74 14.78 -15.92
CA LEU A 717 -44.76 15.61 -16.57
C LEU A 717 -45.03 15.12 -17.99
N MET A 718 -44.01 14.76 -18.77
CA MET A 718 -44.19 14.17 -20.09
C MET A 718 -45.03 12.91 -20.04
N PHE A 719 -44.70 12.00 -19.10
CA PHE A 719 -45.48 10.78 -18.90
C PHE A 719 -46.97 11.08 -18.61
N LEU A 720 -47.26 11.94 -17.66
CA LEU A 720 -48.65 12.28 -17.24
C LEU A 720 -49.43 12.90 -18.35
N PHE A 721 -48.86 13.81 -19.14
CA PHE A 721 -49.60 14.53 -20.19
C PHE A 721 -49.76 13.72 -21.49
N TRP A 722 -48.84 12.79 -21.82
CA TRP A 722 -48.90 12.09 -23.09
C TRP A 722 -49.23 10.59 -23.00
N ILE A 723 -49.29 10.00 -21.83
CA ILE A 723 -49.49 8.52 -21.67
C ILE A 723 -50.73 8.01 -22.45
N ARG A 724 -51.84 8.79 -22.45
CA ARG A 724 -53.08 8.38 -23.15
C ARG A 724 -52.88 8.38 -24.65
N ASP A 725 -52.19 9.36 -25.21
CA ASP A 725 -51.94 9.50 -26.64
C ASP A 725 -50.89 8.48 -27.14
N MET A 726 -50.10 7.92 -26.24
CA MET A 726 -48.98 7.00 -26.51
C MET A 726 -49.37 5.53 -26.38
N ALA A 727 -50.63 5.22 -26.08
CA ALA A 727 -51.14 3.87 -26.09
C ALA A 727 -51.07 3.27 -27.51
N PHE A 728 -50.65 2.02 -27.65
CA PHE A 728 -50.57 1.33 -28.92
C PHE A 728 -51.99 0.98 -29.41
N THR A 729 -52.21 1.10 -30.72
CA THR A 729 -53.44 0.80 -31.43
C THR A 729 -53.24 -0.32 -32.45
N SER A 730 -54.29 -0.92 -32.99
CA SER A 730 -54.19 -1.96 -34.02
C SER A 730 -53.47 -1.51 -35.28
N GLY A 731 -53.51 -0.20 -35.60
CA GLY A 731 -52.79 0.39 -36.74
C GLY A 731 -51.28 0.42 -36.59
N ASP A 732 -50.78 0.53 -35.34
CA ASP A 732 -49.34 0.60 -35.10
C ASP A 732 -48.56 -0.62 -35.58
N ALA A 733 -49.14 -1.81 -35.48
CA ALA A 733 -48.54 -3.03 -35.98
C ALA A 733 -48.28 -2.98 -37.50
N ARG A 734 -49.24 -2.41 -38.28
CA ARG A 734 -49.05 -2.24 -39.72
C ARG A 734 -48.04 -1.19 -40.04
N TRP A 735 -47.99 -0.10 -39.28
CA TRP A 735 -46.97 0.95 -39.38
C TRP A 735 -45.55 0.39 -39.13
N ILE A 736 -45.36 -0.46 -38.08
CA ILE A 736 -44.09 -1.10 -37.76
C ILE A 736 -43.65 -2.06 -38.89
N ARG A 737 -44.55 -2.93 -39.40
CA ARG A 737 -44.26 -3.84 -40.52
C ARG A 737 -43.82 -3.08 -41.76
N GLY A 738 -44.45 -1.93 -42.02
CA GLY A 738 -44.08 -1.05 -43.15
C GLY A 738 -42.86 -0.17 -42.87
N LEU A 739 -42.14 -0.38 -41.73
CA LEU A 739 -40.97 0.41 -41.33
C LEU A 739 -41.25 1.92 -41.38
N GLY A 740 -42.48 2.34 -41.09
CA GLY A 740 -42.89 3.73 -41.17
C GLY A 740 -42.88 4.33 -42.57
N GLY A 741 -42.65 3.51 -43.63
CA GLY A 741 -42.46 3.98 -45.01
C GLY A 741 -41.15 4.74 -45.21
N TYR A 742 -40.14 4.59 -44.32
CA TYR A 742 -38.86 5.29 -44.40
C TYR A 742 -37.89 4.66 -45.46
N PHE A 743 -38.16 3.45 -45.92
CA PHE A 743 -37.36 2.71 -46.86
C PHE A 743 -38.03 2.57 -48.25
N GLY A 744 -38.86 3.53 -48.61
CA GLY A 744 -39.51 3.56 -49.95
C GLY A 744 -40.77 2.69 -50.10
N GLY A 745 -41.47 2.40 -48.99
CA GLY A 745 -42.70 1.60 -48.95
C GLY A 745 -43.99 2.43 -49.08
N GLU A 746 -45.11 1.86 -48.61
CA GLU A 746 -46.48 2.44 -48.69
C GLU A 746 -46.51 3.89 -48.21
N GLU A 747 -47.15 4.78 -49.03
CA GLU A 747 -47.27 6.22 -48.70
C GLU A 747 -48.26 6.56 -47.59
N HIS A 748 -49.21 5.65 -47.28
CA HIS A 748 -50.34 5.92 -46.37
C HIS A 748 -50.41 4.85 -45.29
N LEU A 749 -49.45 4.89 -44.33
CA LEU A 749 -49.52 4.02 -43.16
C LEU A 749 -50.44 4.60 -42.04
N PRO A 750 -51.22 3.78 -41.31
CA PRO A 750 -52.09 4.26 -40.28
C PRO A 750 -51.30 4.93 -39.16
N ALA A 751 -51.72 6.15 -38.80
CA ALA A 751 -51.10 6.91 -37.68
C ALA A 751 -52.10 7.93 -37.13
N GLY A 752 -52.27 7.93 -35.80
CA GLY A 752 -53.02 8.95 -35.06
C GLY A 752 -52.21 10.24 -34.87
N LYS A 753 -52.44 11.01 -33.80
CA LYS A 753 -51.62 12.21 -33.47
C LYS A 753 -50.13 11.89 -33.43
N TYR A 754 -49.78 10.67 -32.96
CA TYR A 754 -48.44 10.12 -32.95
C TYR A 754 -48.41 8.80 -33.72
N ASN A 755 -47.33 8.57 -34.47
CA ASN A 755 -47.10 7.30 -35.17
C ASN A 755 -46.43 6.30 -34.24
N ALA A 756 -46.39 5.02 -34.65
CA ALA A 756 -45.80 3.95 -33.82
C ALA A 756 -44.33 4.19 -33.45
N GLY A 757 -43.54 4.79 -34.35
CA GLY A 757 -42.14 5.13 -34.04
C GLY A 757 -42.01 6.18 -32.91
N GLN A 758 -42.90 7.19 -32.90
CA GLN A 758 -42.94 8.18 -31.83
C GLN A 758 -43.41 7.58 -30.50
N LYS A 759 -44.33 6.59 -30.53
CA LYS A 759 -44.76 5.84 -29.34
C LYS A 759 -43.65 4.98 -28.79
N ILE A 760 -42.94 4.27 -29.65
CA ILE A 760 -41.78 3.46 -29.23
C ILE A 760 -40.71 4.35 -28.58
N PHE A 761 -40.34 5.46 -29.23
CA PHE A 761 -39.43 6.42 -28.67
C PHE A 761 -39.88 6.97 -27.30
N PHE A 762 -41.11 7.32 -27.16
CA PHE A 762 -41.69 7.80 -25.90
C PHE A 762 -41.53 6.79 -24.78
N TRP A 763 -41.89 5.52 -25.03
CA TRP A 763 -41.77 4.48 -24.00
C TRP A 763 -40.32 4.16 -23.62
N ILE A 764 -39.40 4.16 -24.60
CA ILE A 764 -37.95 4.01 -24.33
C ILE A 764 -37.46 5.23 -23.51
N ALA A 765 -37.82 6.45 -23.90
CA ALA A 765 -37.43 7.67 -23.20
C ALA A 765 -37.95 7.73 -21.77
N VAL A 766 -39.21 7.31 -21.54
CA VAL A 766 -39.79 7.24 -20.18
C VAL A 766 -39.08 6.16 -19.36
N LEU A 767 -38.91 4.95 -19.90
CA LEU A 767 -38.26 3.85 -19.17
C LEU A 767 -36.81 4.18 -18.82
N MET A 768 -36.02 4.60 -19.81
CA MET A 768 -34.62 4.99 -19.57
C MET A 768 -34.53 6.26 -18.69
N GLY A 769 -35.46 7.21 -18.84
CA GLY A 769 -35.50 8.37 -17.98
C GLY A 769 -35.80 8.03 -16.51
N ILE A 770 -36.66 7.04 -16.24
CA ILE A 770 -36.88 6.53 -14.88
C ILE A 770 -35.64 5.83 -14.36
N VAL A 771 -34.98 4.96 -15.15
CA VAL A 771 -33.75 4.28 -14.75
C VAL A 771 -32.65 5.30 -14.43
N LEU A 772 -32.44 6.27 -15.31
CA LEU A 772 -31.45 7.34 -15.10
C LEU A 772 -31.76 8.19 -13.86
N ALA A 773 -33.05 8.52 -13.63
CA ALA A 773 -33.47 9.26 -12.46
C ALA A 773 -33.19 8.47 -11.16
N VAL A 774 -33.61 7.21 -11.09
CA VAL A 774 -33.47 6.38 -9.90
C VAL A 774 -31.98 6.15 -9.60
N THR A 775 -31.21 5.71 -10.60
CA THR A 775 -29.76 5.47 -10.43
C THR A 775 -29.03 6.75 -10.07
N GLY A 776 -29.34 7.88 -10.74
CA GLY A 776 -28.71 9.17 -10.47
C GLY A 776 -29.02 9.71 -9.07
N ILE A 777 -30.29 9.58 -8.60
CA ILE A 777 -30.69 9.98 -7.24
C ILE A 777 -29.95 9.14 -6.20
N VAL A 778 -29.90 7.81 -6.38
CA VAL A 778 -29.23 6.93 -5.43
C VAL A 778 -27.73 7.22 -5.40
N MET A 779 -27.07 7.36 -6.55
CA MET A 779 -25.65 7.75 -6.62
C MET A 779 -25.38 9.11 -5.97
N TYR A 780 -26.29 10.08 -6.11
CA TYR A 780 -26.16 11.38 -5.46
C TYR A 780 -26.25 11.28 -3.94
N LEU A 781 -27.17 10.46 -3.41
CA LEU A 781 -27.38 10.29 -1.97
C LEU A 781 -26.24 9.54 -1.29
N TYR A 782 -25.61 8.59 -1.98
CA TYR A 782 -24.52 7.76 -1.46
C TYR A 782 -23.13 8.20 -1.93
N ARG A 783 -23.02 9.39 -2.53
CA ARG A 783 -21.69 9.93 -2.92
C ARG A 783 -20.80 10.11 -1.68
N GLY A 784 -19.53 9.74 -1.82
CA GLY A 784 -18.57 9.82 -0.71
C GLY A 784 -18.74 8.74 0.34
N THR A 785 -19.57 7.72 0.10
CA THR A 785 -19.71 6.57 0.98
C THR A 785 -19.34 5.27 0.26
N HIS A 786 -18.74 4.34 0.99
CA HIS A 786 -18.51 2.99 0.49
C HIS A 786 -19.85 2.23 0.47
N ASN A 787 -20.33 1.89 -0.73
CA ASN A 787 -21.57 1.13 -0.89
C ASN A 787 -21.42 0.09 -2.02
N ALA A 788 -21.60 -1.17 -1.67
CA ALA A 788 -21.47 -2.31 -2.59
C ALA A 788 -22.40 -2.26 -3.81
N MET A 789 -23.46 -1.45 -3.77
CA MET A 789 -24.40 -1.28 -4.90
C MET A 789 -23.91 -0.28 -5.95
N LEU A 790 -22.98 0.61 -5.61
CA LEU A 790 -22.55 1.68 -6.53
C LEU A 790 -22.03 1.17 -7.88
N PRO A 791 -21.21 0.12 -7.99
CA PRO A 791 -20.76 -0.41 -9.28
C PRO A 791 -21.91 -0.82 -10.20
N TYR A 792 -22.94 -1.44 -9.65
CA TYR A 792 -24.15 -1.82 -10.39
C TYR A 792 -24.94 -0.60 -10.87
N LEU A 793 -25.05 0.42 -10.02
CA LEU A 793 -25.77 1.66 -10.35
C LEU A 793 -25.05 2.47 -11.43
N TYR A 794 -23.72 2.61 -11.34
CA TYR A 794 -22.94 3.26 -12.40
C TYR A 794 -23.09 2.53 -13.73
N THR A 795 -22.94 1.22 -13.73
CA THR A 795 -23.07 0.42 -14.97
C THR A 795 -24.48 0.54 -15.56
N LEU A 796 -25.52 0.46 -14.74
CA LEU A 796 -26.92 0.58 -15.19
C LEU A 796 -27.23 1.99 -15.72
N HIS A 797 -26.68 3.02 -15.06
CA HIS A 797 -26.80 4.41 -15.50
C HIS A 797 -26.18 4.61 -16.89
N ASP A 798 -24.98 4.10 -17.09
CA ASP A 798 -24.24 4.23 -18.34
C ASP A 798 -24.93 3.47 -19.49
N ILE A 799 -25.43 2.26 -19.24
CA ILE A 799 -26.21 1.51 -20.24
C ILE A 799 -27.48 2.26 -20.60
N ALA A 800 -28.22 2.77 -19.61
CA ALA A 800 -29.42 3.54 -19.84
C ALA A 800 -29.15 4.86 -20.58
N ALA A 801 -28.06 5.53 -20.26
CA ALA A 801 -27.58 6.73 -20.96
C ALA A 801 -27.20 6.42 -22.43
N LEU A 802 -26.53 5.32 -22.69
CA LEU A 802 -26.19 4.89 -24.06
C LEU A 802 -27.43 4.56 -24.88
N VAL A 803 -28.40 3.81 -24.31
CA VAL A 803 -29.67 3.51 -24.98
C VAL A 803 -30.44 4.81 -25.26
N MET A 804 -30.52 5.72 -24.29
CA MET A 804 -31.16 7.02 -24.47
C MET A 804 -30.46 7.83 -25.57
N LEU A 805 -29.13 7.89 -25.59
CA LEU A 805 -28.36 8.61 -26.59
C LEU A 805 -28.58 8.08 -28.00
N VAL A 806 -28.51 6.76 -28.20
CA VAL A 806 -28.72 6.11 -29.51
C VAL A 806 -30.14 6.42 -30.01
N THR A 807 -31.15 6.29 -29.15
CA THR A 807 -32.53 6.58 -29.52
C THR A 807 -32.79 8.08 -29.76
N LEU A 808 -32.11 8.96 -29.00
CA LEU A 808 -32.15 10.40 -29.20
C LEU A 808 -31.52 10.83 -30.52
N ILE A 809 -30.39 10.24 -30.94
CA ILE A 809 -29.79 10.48 -32.27
C ILE A 809 -30.78 10.12 -33.36
N GLY A 810 -31.42 8.95 -33.27
CA GLY A 810 -32.47 8.53 -34.20
C GLY A 810 -33.68 9.49 -34.24
N HIS A 811 -34.13 9.95 -33.07
CA HIS A 811 -35.23 10.91 -32.94
C HIS A 811 -34.89 12.27 -33.60
N ILE A 812 -33.72 12.81 -33.29
CA ILE A 812 -33.25 14.07 -33.89
C ILE A 812 -33.07 13.92 -35.40
N TYR A 813 -32.43 12.83 -35.85
CA TYR A 813 -32.27 12.51 -37.24
C TYR A 813 -33.57 12.49 -38.01
N LEU A 814 -34.58 11.74 -37.52
CA LEU A 814 -35.90 11.65 -38.16
C LEU A 814 -36.68 12.97 -38.13
N ALA A 815 -36.58 13.75 -37.07
CA ALA A 815 -37.33 14.99 -36.89
C ALA A 815 -36.70 16.16 -37.69
N VAL A 816 -35.39 16.23 -37.76
CA VAL A 816 -34.66 17.38 -38.32
C VAL A 816 -34.33 17.18 -39.80
N LEU A 817 -33.77 16.00 -40.14
CA LEU A 817 -33.29 15.73 -41.49
C LEU A 817 -34.34 15.06 -42.38
N VAL A 818 -35.01 14.01 -41.91
CA VAL A 818 -35.97 13.25 -42.72
C VAL A 818 -37.31 13.93 -42.80
N ASN A 819 -37.84 14.50 -41.70
CA ASN A 819 -39.18 15.12 -41.62
C ASN A 819 -39.12 16.51 -40.96
N PRO A 820 -38.48 17.52 -41.60
CA PRO A 820 -38.28 18.86 -41.02
C PRO A 820 -39.56 19.62 -40.65
N HIS A 821 -40.69 19.28 -41.27
CA HIS A 821 -42.01 19.85 -40.91
C HIS A 821 -42.45 19.46 -39.50
N SER A 822 -42.07 18.28 -39.02
CA SER A 822 -42.35 17.85 -37.64
C SER A 822 -41.66 18.75 -36.61
N MET A 823 -40.42 19.16 -36.84
CA MET A 823 -39.69 20.09 -35.99
C MET A 823 -40.34 21.51 -35.96
N ARG A 824 -40.85 22.02 -37.11
CA ARG A 824 -41.54 23.31 -37.14
C ARG A 824 -42.80 23.32 -36.25
N SER A 825 -43.51 22.18 -36.15
CA SER A 825 -44.66 22.07 -35.28
C SER A 825 -44.34 22.23 -33.79
N LEU A 826 -43.14 21.89 -33.39
CA LEU A 826 -42.71 22.04 -31.99
C LEU A 826 -42.55 23.52 -31.62
N PHE A 827 -41.92 24.34 -32.48
CA PHE A 827 -41.72 25.77 -32.21
C PHE A 827 -42.99 26.57 -32.43
N GLY A 828 -43.72 26.33 -33.53
CA GLY A 828 -44.96 27.03 -33.87
C GLY A 828 -46.26 26.51 -33.29
N GLY A 829 -46.25 25.27 -32.78
CA GLY A 829 -47.44 24.58 -32.24
C GLY A 829 -48.41 24.10 -33.33
N LYS A 830 -48.27 24.48 -34.61
CA LYS A 830 -49.20 24.20 -35.70
C LYS A 830 -48.55 23.45 -36.86
N VAL A 831 -49.34 22.68 -37.58
CA VAL A 831 -48.99 22.00 -38.82
C VAL A 831 -49.98 22.36 -39.92
N SER A 832 -49.67 22.10 -41.22
CA SER A 832 -50.64 22.23 -42.28
C SER A 832 -51.61 21.03 -42.28
N ALA A 833 -52.86 21.26 -42.63
CA ALA A 833 -53.85 20.20 -42.73
C ALA A 833 -53.47 19.14 -43.75
N ILE A 834 -52.83 19.56 -44.86
CA ILE A 834 -52.32 18.63 -45.93
C ILE A 834 -51.25 17.71 -45.33
N TRP A 835 -50.29 18.25 -44.58
CA TRP A 835 -49.24 17.46 -43.92
C TRP A 835 -49.84 16.50 -42.88
N ALA A 836 -50.80 16.97 -42.06
CA ALA A 836 -51.49 16.17 -41.08
C ALA A 836 -52.19 14.96 -41.71
N LYS A 837 -52.97 15.18 -42.78
CA LYS A 837 -53.69 14.12 -43.47
C LYS A 837 -52.72 13.11 -44.14
N LYS A 838 -51.59 13.53 -44.62
CA LYS A 838 -50.63 12.68 -45.28
C LYS A 838 -49.83 11.80 -44.31
N HIS A 839 -49.38 12.37 -43.16
CA HIS A 839 -48.49 11.68 -42.20
C HIS A 839 -49.23 11.08 -41.02
N HIS A 840 -50.43 11.54 -40.74
CA HIS A 840 -51.25 11.13 -39.61
C HIS A 840 -52.72 10.95 -40.06
N PRO A 841 -52.99 10.00 -41.00
CA PRO A 841 -54.32 9.87 -41.63
C PRO A 841 -55.44 9.58 -40.68
N ASP A 842 -55.18 8.88 -39.56
CA ASP A 842 -56.15 8.54 -38.51
C ASP A 842 -56.33 9.64 -37.44
N TRP A 843 -55.54 10.75 -37.53
CA TRP A 843 -55.66 11.83 -36.59
C TRP A 843 -56.81 12.80 -36.95
N GLN A 844 -57.74 12.95 -36.01
CA GLN A 844 -58.75 13.94 -36.08
C GLN A 844 -58.33 15.17 -35.23
N PRO A 845 -57.84 16.27 -35.87
CA PRO A 845 -57.50 17.47 -35.12
C PRO A 845 -58.71 18.03 -34.36
N PRO A 846 -58.55 18.59 -33.15
CA PRO A 846 -59.62 19.33 -32.51
C PRO A 846 -60.01 20.49 -33.40
N ALA A 847 -61.36 20.75 -33.46
CA ALA A 847 -61.99 21.76 -34.28
C ALA A 847 -61.52 23.21 -33.95
#